data_0cf38151a1f61e08898ea478e74af843
#
_entry.id   0cf38151a1f61e08898ea478e74af843
#
_cell.length_a   1.000
_cell.length_b   1.000
_cell.length_c   1.000
_cell.angle_alpha   90.00
_cell.angle_beta   90.00
_cell.angle_gamma   90.00
#
_symmetry.space_group_name_H-M   'P 1'
#
loop_
_entity.id
_entity.type
_entity.pdbx_description
1 polymer ?
#
loop_
_entity_poly.entity_id
_entity_poly.type
_entity_poly.pdbx_seq_one_letter_code
_entity_poly.pdbx_strand_id
1 'polypeptide(L)'
;MALPTFSRTQIFKAICAWRPLLPASLALMALHVPAQASDGLVLELEPSDALVEQVRGAQDPTPTFVSGQQVGGEADVSTIITGDAQLRRRGVVIQADKIEHNLVTDNVLIEGNVRVNQQGNRFTGPKAEINIGTIEGYFTSPDFEINSLNGVGQGHGRASLIEFKGPDLTEAKDVVYSTCPRPSSGTWLPDWVVTASSITFDQNEDTGTAKNAVLRFKGVPLIGSPWISFPLSDERKSGFLPPTVNIDNNSGLELTVPYYLNIAPNHDATLYPTLMSKRGVDLAGEYRYLGTAYSGRLRAAYMPNDSLRDQDRWGWAWQHQQGLKASGLPLTLRTNINQVSDGDYWRDFPRTTTSLTERLLANDVALTTGENLWSASAGVYKWETLQTSDTDAITPPYDRYQLAYRVGSQGNKGQLAGLDWSVETELTEFDRPDINTLDGTRTVVVANTSHRFETLGGYLQPALRVHSRHYDLDTALTSGDWSGRRRASVTVPTLSLDGGVVFEADRGLSKQTLEPRFLFAQTPYRKQDGLPNYDSGETDFNLSSIYSPYAFSGNDRIADGRNVTMGLTSRWFNENGREVFNVTAAQRLRLRDQFQGIADGAAVQTERLSDVLLGGAYNPSDRWRLDGVAQLDQDTNRYTRVTARATYHPGSYRTVSLAYRLQRDVSELWDVSWQWPLNDLWGDAGSDLGQGRGLGAPRWYSVGRVNYSQTDGRIADMVTGLEYDAGCWLGRVVLERAQTSASEANDRILFQLEFVGFSRVGANPLETLSNNIPRYQYLRQEVNPPSRFQNYD
;
A
#
# COMPACT_ATOMS: atom_id res chain seq x y z
N MET A 1 -26.23 -9.73 29.20
CA MET A 1 -26.67 -10.80 28.27
C MET A 1 -25.50 -11.07 27.36
N ALA A 2 -24.87 -12.21 27.52
CA ALA A 2 -23.65 -12.62 26.87
C ALA A 2 -23.93 -13.12 25.43
N LEU A 3 -23.22 -12.66 24.45
CA LEU A 3 -23.24 -13.18 23.09
C LEU A 3 -22.32 -14.42 23.02
N PRO A 4 -22.70 -15.51 22.34
CA PRO A 4 -21.91 -16.73 22.26
C PRO A 4 -20.75 -16.55 21.26
N THR A 5 -19.56 -16.91 21.72
CA THR A 5 -18.35 -17.08 20.91
C THR A 5 -18.47 -18.35 20.06
N PHE A 6 -18.47 -18.20 18.73
CA PHE A 6 -18.36 -19.34 17.82
C PHE A 6 -16.89 -19.75 17.64
N SER A 7 -16.57 -20.99 17.99
CA SER A 7 -15.24 -21.57 17.82
C SER A 7 -15.01 -21.99 16.35
N ARG A 8 -13.78 -21.84 15.88
CA ARG A 8 -13.32 -22.17 14.52
C ARG A 8 -13.52 -23.62 14.05
N THR A 9 -13.96 -24.51 14.92
CA THR A 9 -14.05 -25.94 14.64
C THR A 9 -15.37 -26.39 13.98
N GLN A 10 -16.37 -25.53 13.85
CA GLN A 10 -17.66 -25.90 13.25
C GLN A 10 -17.81 -25.65 11.76
N ILE A 11 -16.89 -24.90 11.14
CA ILE A 11 -16.95 -24.62 9.69
C ILE A 11 -16.38 -25.77 8.83
N PHE A 12 -15.55 -26.65 9.41
CA PHE A 12 -14.91 -27.74 8.67
C PHE A 12 -15.76 -29.03 8.54
N LYS A 13 -16.90 -29.14 9.21
CA LYS A 13 -17.77 -30.33 9.15
C LYS A 13 -18.87 -30.28 8.10
N ALA A 14 -19.08 -29.18 7.42
CA ALA A 14 -20.18 -29.01 6.44
C ALA A 14 -19.78 -29.29 4.98
N ILE A 15 -18.51 -29.55 4.66
CA ILE A 15 -18.03 -29.76 3.30
C ILE A 15 -17.75 -31.22 2.90
N CYS A 16 -17.86 -32.18 3.86
CA CYS A 16 -17.53 -33.59 3.61
C CYS A 16 -18.70 -34.54 3.43
N ALA A 17 -19.85 -34.08 3.00
CA ALA A 17 -21.00 -34.99 2.78
C ALA A 17 -21.62 -34.81 1.39
N TRP A 18 -20.92 -35.30 0.37
CA TRP A 18 -21.56 -35.74 -0.87
C TRP A 18 -20.59 -36.64 -1.65
N ARG A 19 -20.82 -37.97 -1.58
CA ARG A 19 -20.35 -38.97 -2.56
C ARG A 19 -21.58 -39.48 -3.31
N PRO A 20 -21.43 -39.77 -4.60
CA PRO A 20 -21.85 -41.08 -5.07
C PRO A 20 -20.84 -41.85 -5.97
N LEU A 21 -20.56 -43.07 -5.58
CA LEU A 21 -20.62 -44.39 -6.31
C LEU A 21 -20.16 -44.42 -7.79
N LEU A 22 -19.04 -45.08 -7.95
CA LEU A 22 -18.46 -46.08 -8.84
C LEU A 22 -19.26 -46.62 -10.05
N PRO A 23 -18.61 -47.24 -11.10
CA PRO A 23 -17.74 -48.41 -10.99
C PRO A 23 -16.44 -48.45 -11.83
N ALA A 24 -15.60 -49.37 -11.45
CA ALA A 24 -14.34 -49.75 -11.99
C ALA A 24 -14.42 -50.52 -13.35
N SER A 25 -13.41 -50.39 -14.21
CA SER A 25 -12.71 -51.55 -14.85
C SER A 25 -11.63 -51.10 -15.85
N LEU A 26 -10.44 -51.68 -15.66
CA LEU A 26 -9.40 -52.13 -16.59
C LEU A 26 -8.79 -51.18 -17.61
N ALA A 27 -7.48 -50.95 -17.53
CA ALA A 27 -6.49 -51.65 -18.36
C ALA A 27 -5.06 -51.17 -18.02
N LEU A 28 -4.21 -52.17 -17.71
CA LEU A 28 -2.74 -52.05 -17.71
C LEU A 28 -2.26 -51.75 -19.13
N MET A 29 -1.47 -50.68 -19.29
CA MET A 29 -0.43 -50.58 -20.30
C MET A 29 0.81 -49.97 -19.68
N ALA A 30 1.83 -50.79 -19.50
CA ALA A 30 3.15 -50.41 -19.09
C ALA A 30 3.84 -49.66 -20.25
N LEU A 31 4.07 -48.35 -20.06
CA LEU A 31 5.03 -47.60 -20.87
C LEU A 31 6.27 -47.33 -20.01
N HIS A 32 7.35 -47.98 -20.38
CA HIS A 32 8.68 -47.69 -19.87
C HIS A 32 9.06 -46.26 -20.26
N VAL A 33 9.14 -45.37 -19.28
CA VAL A 33 9.82 -44.09 -19.38
C VAL A 33 11.17 -44.25 -18.70
N PRO A 34 12.32 -43.93 -19.34
CA PRO A 34 13.60 -44.01 -18.68
C PRO A 34 13.62 -43.01 -17.52
N ALA A 35 13.98 -43.53 -16.34
CA ALA A 35 14.24 -42.72 -15.17
C ALA A 35 15.41 -41.76 -15.43
N GLN A 36 15.15 -40.50 -15.65
CA GLN A 36 16.14 -39.45 -15.43
C GLN A 36 16.32 -39.32 -13.91
N ALA A 37 17.57 -39.55 -13.46
CA ALA A 37 17.97 -39.29 -12.09
C ALA A 37 17.64 -37.81 -11.78
N SER A 38 16.62 -37.57 -10.97
CA SER A 38 16.37 -36.26 -10.36
C SER A 38 17.44 -36.08 -9.31
N ASP A 39 18.20 -35.01 -9.41
CA ASP A 39 19.03 -34.46 -8.36
C ASP A 39 18.26 -34.44 -7.05
N GLY A 40 18.91 -34.92 -5.99
CA GLY A 40 18.30 -35.24 -4.73
C GLY A 40 17.41 -34.14 -4.17
N LEU A 41 16.14 -34.48 -4.03
CA LEU A 41 15.25 -33.79 -3.10
C LEU A 41 15.88 -33.90 -1.69
N VAL A 42 16.51 -32.83 -1.23
CA VAL A 42 16.82 -32.69 0.19
C VAL A 42 15.47 -32.51 0.88
N LEU A 43 14.99 -33.58 1.47
CA LEU A 43 13.84 -33.53 2.39
C LEU A 43 14.31 -32.77 3.63
N GLU A 44 13.98 -31.49 3.69
CA GLU A 44 14.12 -30.70 4.90
C GLU A 44 12.98 -31.15 5.83
N LEU A 45 13.35 -31.95 6.85
CA LEU A 45 12.41 -32.39 7.88
C LEU A 45 12.15 -31.23 8.82
N GLU A 46 11.00 -30.57 8.69
CA GLU A 46 10.52 -29.64 9.72
C GLU A 46 10.18 -30.43 11.00
N PRO A 47 10.63 -29.99 12.20
CA PRO A 47 10.24 -30.57 13.46
C PRO A 47 8.70 -30.47 13.61
N SER A 48 8.02 -31.59 13.73
CA SER A 48 6.60 -31.60 14.03
C SER A 48 6.35 -31.09 15.45
N ASP A 49 5.37 -30.19 15.63
CA ASP A 49 4.92 -29.75 16.96
C ASP A 49 4.53 -30.90 17.88
N ALA A 50 4.23 -32.07 17.32
CA ALA A 50 3.95 -33.31 18.06
C ALA A 50 5.22 -33.92 18.71
N LEU A 51 6.41 -33.50 18.31
CA LEU A 51 7.69 -33.92 18.90
C LEU A 51 8.21 -32.94 19.95
N VAL A 52 7.55 -31.79 20.12
CA VAL A 52 7.84 -30.86 21.22
C VAL A 52 7.21 -31.39 22.50
N GLU A 53 8.01 -31.64 23.52
CA GLU A 53 7.52 -31.99 24.83
C GLU A 53 6.59 -30.87 25.35
N GLN A 54 5.28 -31.15 25.45
CA GLN A 54 4.33 -30.20 26.02
C GLN A 54 4.63 -30.03 27.51
N VAL A 55 5.09 -28.83 27.89
CA VAL A 55 5.28 -28.44 29.28
C VAL A 55 3.89 -28.43 29.97
N ARG A 56 3.53 -29.49 30.66
CA ARG A 56 2.42 -29.47 31.62
C ARG A 56 2.87 -28.63 32.81
N GLY A 57 2.10 -27.67 33.22
CA GLY A 57 2.26 -26.65 34.25
C GLY A 57 3.54 -26.64 35.14
N ALA A 58 3.96 -25.50 35.59
CA ALA A 58 5.23 -25.21 36.25
C ALA A 58 5.48 -25.98 37.58
N GLN A 59 4.58 -26.83 38.04
CA GLN A 59 4.67 -27.54 39.31
C GLN A 59 4.85 -29.07 39.20
N ASP A 60 4.85 -29.65 37.98
CA ASP A 60 5.08 -31.11 37.88
C ASP A 60 6.60 -31.41 37.82
N PRO A 61 7.10 -32.40 38.63
CA PRO A 61 8.50 -32.82 38.54
C PRO A 61 8.74 -33.42 37.15
N THR A 62 9.41 -32.68 36.28
CA THR A 62 9.76 -33.17 34.95
C THR A 62 10.95 -34.10 35.04
N PRO A 63 10.85 -35.33 34.47
CA PRO A 63 11.95 -36.26 34.50
C PRO A 63 13.15 -35.74 33.73
N THR A 64 14.36 -35.98 34.23
CA THR A 64 15.60 -35.76 33.53
C THR A 64 16.04 -37.06 32.88
N PHE A 65 16.20 -37.08 31.56
CA PHE A 65 16.71 -38.23 30.81
C PHE A 65 18.18 -38.03 30.56
N VAL A 66 18.98 -39.04 30.84
CA VAL A 66 20.42 -39.04 30.62
C VAL A 66 20.83 -40.23 29.80
N SER A 67 21.82 -40.04 28.89
CA SER A 67 22.42 -41.13 28.12
C SER A 67 23.88 -40.80 27.79
N GLY A 68 24.69 -41.81 27.56
CA GLY A 68 26.11 -41.70 27.20
C GLY A 68 26.77 -43.05 27.13
N GLN A 69 28.05 -43.11 26.70
CA GLN A 69 28.78 -44.38 26.65
C GLN A 69 29.06 -44.94 28.03
N GLN A 70 29.27 -44.10 29.02
CA GLN A 70 29.45 -44.46 30.42
C GLN A 70 28.58 -43.52 31.29
N VAL A 71 27.82 -44.11 32.17
CA VAL A 71 27.01 -43.38 33.18
C VAL A 71 27.41 -43.96 34.57
N GLY A 72 27.86 -43.08 35.41
CA GLY A 72 28.30 -43.41 36.78
C GLY A 72 27.92 -42.29 37.74
N GLY A 73 28.31 -42.42 38.99
CA GLY A 73 28.08 -41.41 40.03
C GLY A 73 27.80 -42.01 41.37
N GLU A 74 27.40 -41.18 42.33
CA GLU A 74 26.98 -41.55 43.66
C GLU A 74 25.46 -41.40 43.77
N ALA A 75 24.80 -42.43 44.23
CA ALA A 75 23.34 -42.43 44.32
C ALA A 75 22.81 -41.22 45.14
N ASP A 76 21.85 -40.50 44.61
CA ASP A 76 21.23 -39.31 45.18
C ASP A 76 22.17 -38.09 45.39
N VAL A 77 23.46 -38.16 44.96
CA VAL A 77 24.44 -37.10 45.10
C VAL A 77 24.89 -36.55 43.74
N SER A 78 25.33 -37.45 42.83
CA SER A 78 25.83 -37.01 41.53
C SER A 78 25.66 -38.04 40.43
N THR A 79 25.46 -37.54 39.19
CA THR A 79 25.51 -38.35 37.97
C THR A 79 26.58 -37.82 37.06
N ILE A 80 27.50 -38.69 36.64
CA ILE A 80 28.58 -38.34 35.66
C ILE A 80 28.35 -39.17 34.41
N ILE A 81 28.25 -38.48 33.27
CA ILE A 81 28.02 -39.05 31.96
C ILE A 81 29.22 -38.72 31.11
N THR A 82 29.84 -39.71 30.47
CA THR A 82 30.98 -39.50 29.58
C THR A 82 30.79 -40.26 28.27
N GLY A 83 31.37 -39.68 27.21
CA GLY A 83 31.30 -40.21 25.85
C GLY A 83 29.90 -40.02 25.25
N ASP A 84 29.78 -39.11 24.28
CA ASP A 84 28.51 -38.69 23.68
C ASP A 84 27.40 -38.46 24.74
N ALA A 85 27.81 -37.78 25.82
CA ALA A 85 26.91 -37.52 26.96
C ALA A 85 25.73 -36.63 26.52
N GLN A 86 24.51 -37.05 26.89
CA GLN A 86 23.27 -36.31 26.62
C GLN A 86 22.43 -36.19 27.87
N LEU A 87 21.89 -34.99 28.09
CA LEU A 87 20.90 -34.72 29.13
C LEU A 87 19.70 -34.00 28.50
N ARG A 88 18.49 -34.45 28.77
CA ARG A 88 17.23 -33.84 28.29
C ARG A 88 16.31 -33.55 29.47
N ARG A 89 15.83 -32.32 29.53
CA ARG A 89 14.86 -31.86 30.54
C ARG A 89 14.08 -30.66 30.02
N ARG A 90 12.77 -30.65 30.12
CA ARG A 90 11.90 -29.51 29.79
C ARG A 90 12.18 -28.84 28.41
N GLY A 91 12.31 -29.63 27.33
CA GLY A 91 12.58 -29.11 25.98
C GLY A 91 14.00 -28.59 25.78
N VAL A 92 14.87 -28.72 26.75
CA VAL A 92 16.32 -28.47 26.62
C VAL A 92 17.03 -29.80 26.36
N VAL A 93 17.88 -29.81 25.33
CA VAL A 93 18.76 -30.95 25.02
C VAL A 93 20.20 -30.47 25.12
N ILE A 94 20.97 -31.07 26.02
CA ILE A 94 22.39 -30.80 26.22
C ILE A 94 23.17 -32.02 25.74
N GLN A 95 24.20 -31.80 24.94
CA GLN A 95 25.15 -32.81 24.46
C GLN A 95 26.56 -32.31 24.72
N ALA A 96 27.47 -33.20 25.16
CA ALA A 96 28.84 -32.86 25.41
C ALA A 96 29.71 -34.12 25.48
N ASP A 97 31.04 -33.94 25.62
CA ASP A 97 31.95 -35.07 25.89
C ASP A 97 31.79 -35.58 27.33
N LYS A 98 31.54 -34.67 28.30
CA LYS A 98 31.26 -34.97 29.69
C LYS A 98 30.18 -34.09 30.26
N ILE A 99 29.26 -34.66 30.98
CA ILE A 99 28.21 -33.98 31.79
C ILE A 99 28.28 -34.50 33.21
N GLU A 100 28.44 -33.59 34.19
CA GLU A 100 28.40 -33.92 35.62
C GLU A 100 27.24 -33.15 36.26
N HIS A 101 26.25 -33.88 36.77
CA HIS A 101 25.05 -33.32 37.40
C HIS A 101 25.13 -33.59 38.89
N ASN A 102 25.21 -32.56 39.70
CA ASN A 102 25.09 -32.63 41.14
C ASN A 102 23.60 -32.60 41.50
N LEU A 103 23.09 -33.70 41.97
CA LEU A 103 21.67 -33.87 42.26
C LEU A 103 21.22 -33.12 43.53
N VAL A 104 22.14 -32.77 44.43
CA VAL A 104 21.82 -32.03 45.67
C VAL A 104 21.64 -30.53 45.39
N THR A 105 22.51 -29.96 44.53
CA THR A 105 22.49 -28.53 44.19
C THR A 105 21.78 -28.22 42.86
N ASP A 106 21.46 -29.26 42.10
CA ASP A 106 20.91 -29.22 40.74
C ASP A 106 21.82 -28.48 39.72
N ASN A 107 23.14 -28.41 40.04
CA ASN A 107 24.17 -27.82 39.16
C ASN A 107 24.65 -28.87 38.17
N VAL A 108 24.77 -28.47 36.91
CA VAL A 108 25.30 -29.26 35.79
C VAL A 108 26.55 -28.63 35.26
N LEU A 109 27.66 -29.31 35.35
CA LEU A 109 28.91 -28.96 34.70
C LEU A 109 29.03 -29.71 33.38
N ILE A 110 29.23 -29.00 32.28
CA ILE A 110 29.25 -29.53 30.94
C ILE A 110 30.58 -29.16 30.28
N GLU A 111 31.32 -30.16 29.82
CA GLU A 111 32.69 -29.96 29.31
C GLU A 111 32.91 -30.72 28.00
N GLY A 112 33.57 -30.09 27.05
CA GLY A 112 33.98 -30.64 25.74
C GLY A 112 32.81 -30.70 24.74
N ASN A 113 33.00 -30.06 23.60
CA ASN A 113 32.04 -30.04 22.48
C ASN A 113 30.57 -29.80 22.89
N VAL A 114 30.37 -28.87 23.82
CA VAL A 114 29.05 -28.57 24.41
C VAL A 114 28.10 -28.08 23.32
N ARG A 115 26.93 -28.69 23.26
CA ARG A 115 25.79 -28.26 22.45
C ARG A 115 24.54 -28.20 23.30
N VAL A 116 23.91 -27.05 23.30
CA VAL A 116 22.62 -26.82 23.98
C VAL A 116 21.60 -26.43 22.91
N ASN A 117 20.52 -27.22 22.80
CA ASN A 117 19.39 -26.89 21.95
C ASN A 117 18.19 -26.59 22.85
N GLN A 118 17.58 -25.41 22.64
CA GLN A 118 16.40 -24.97 23.38
C GLN A 118 15.47 -24.22 22.45
N GLN A 119 14.27 -24.71 22.27
CA GLN A 119 13.23 -24.07 21.44
C GLN A 119 13.72 -23.66 20.03
N GLY A 120 14.50 -24.52 19.39
CA GLY A 120 15.10 -24.24 18.07
C GLY A 120 16.34 -23.36 18.07
N ASN A 121 16.73 -22.75 19.20
CA ASN A 121 18.00 -22.07 19.36
C ASN A 121 19.11 -23.06 19.67
N ARG A 122 20.28 -22.84 19.09
CA ARG A 122 21.46 -23.70 19.30
C ARG A 122 22.64 -22.90 19.82
N PHE A 123 23.23 -23.38 20.89
CA PHE A 123 24.46 -22.83 21.47
C PHE A 123 25.54 -23.92 21.45
N THR A 124 26.76 -23.57 21.03
CA THR A 124 27.86 -24.49 20.98
C THR A 124 29.10 -23.84 21.60
N GLY A 125 29.92 -24.59 22.34
CA GLY A 125 31.15 -24.03 22.96
C GLY A 125 31.92 -25.06 23.78
N PRO A 126 32.98 -24.64 24.46
CA PRO A 126 33.88 -25.58 25.16
C PRO A 126 33.38 -26.00 26.54
N LYS A 127 32.66 -25.10 27.26
CA LYS A 127 32.28 -25.35 28.66
C LYS A 127 31.06 -24.51 29.05
N ALA A 128 30.15 -25.13 29.79
CA ALA A 128 29.04 -24.46 30.47
C ALA A 128 28.85 -25.03 31.88
N GLU A 129 28.38 -24.21 32.78
CA GLU A 129 27.92 -24.62 34.12
C GLU A 129 26.57 -23.93 34.36
N ILE A 130 25.52 -24.72 34.61
CA ILE A 130 24.16 -24.22 34.73
C ILE A 130 23.43 -24.96 35.83
N ASN A 131 22.82 -24.21 36.72
CA ASN A 131 21.82 -24.77 37.67
C ASN A 131 20.51 -24.96 36.93
N ILE A 132 20.04 -26.20 36.77
CA ILE A 132 18.86 -26.50 36.00
C ILE A 132 17.56 -26.06 36.71
N GLY A 133 17.58 -25.95 38.03
CA GLY A 133 16.46 -25.55 38.88
C GLY A 133 16.19 -24.04 38.78
N THR A 134 17.27 -23.21 38.95
CA THR A 134 17.19 -21.74 38.99
C THR A 134 17.49 -21.09 37.64
N ILE A 135 18.04 -21.82 36.67
CA ILE A 135 18.52 -21.33 35.37
C ILE A 135 19.60 -20.23 35.59
N GLU A 136 20.48 -20.45 36.54
CA GLU A 136 21.62 -19.58 36.78
C GLU A 136 22.92 -20.28 36.38
N GLY A 137 23.87 -19.54 35.86
CA GLY A 137 25.15 -20.12 35.46
C GLY A 137 25.83 -19.37 34.33
N TYR A 138 26.76 -20.03 33.65
CA TYR A 138 27.51 -19.39 32.57
C TYR A 138 27.86 -20.37 31.44
N PHE A 139 28.10 -19.79 30.25
CA PHE A 139 28.56 -20.49 29.07
C PHE A 139 29.76 -19.72 28.50
N THR A 140 30.92 -20.36 28.45
CA THR A 140 32.17 -19.72 27.99
C THR A 140 32.32 -19.84 26.48
N SER A 141 32.72 -18.75 25.86
CA SER A 141 32.95 -18.65 24.40
C SER A 141 31.92 -19.35 23.54
N PRO A 142 30.61 -19.10 23.74
CA PRO A 142 29.61 -19.77 22.95
C PRO A 142 29.52 -19.17 21.55
N ASP A 143 29.39 -20.04 20.54
CA ASP A 143 28.77 -19.75 19.26
C ASP A 143 27.28 -20.02 19.37
N PHE A 144 26.42 -19.13 18.84
CA PHE A 144 24.99 -19.32 18.91
C PHE A 144 24.31 -19.12 17.57
N GLU A 145 23.24 -19.88 17.38
CA GLU A 145 22.27 -19.74 16.29
C GLU A 145 20.89 -19.59 16.91
N ILE A 146 20.24 -18.51 16.61
CA ILE A 146 18.90 -18.19 17.14
C ILE A 146 17.93 -18.01 15.98
N ASN A 147 16.75 -18.61 16.14
CA ASN A 147 15.68 -18.40 15.19
C ASN A 147 15.23 -16.93 15.25
N SER A 148 15.06 -16.31 14.08
CA SER A 148 14.56 -14.94 14.02
C SER A 148 13.16 -14.86 14.61
N LEU A 149 12.92 -13.89 15.48
CA LEU A 149 11.61 -13.60 16.07
C LEU A 149 10.53 -13.33 14.99
N ASN A 150 10.93 -12.86 13.81
CA ASN A 150 10.05 -12.53 12.70
C ASN A 150 9.97 -13.63 11.61
N GLY A 151 10.53 -14.83 11.86
CA GLY A 151 10.50 -15.95 10.90
C GLY A 151 11.33 -15.74 9.63
N VAL A 152 12.10 -14.66 9.52
CA VAL A 152 12.94 -14.34 8.37
C VAL A 152 14.42 -14.48 8.75
N GLY A 153 15.03 -15.60 8.34
CA GLY A 153 16.45 -15.89 8.55
C GLY A 153 16.77 -16.40 9.95
N GLN A 154 17.98 -16.90 10.10
CA GLN A 154 18.57 -17.28 11.39
C GLN A 154 19.58 -16.22 11.81
N GLY A 155 19.57 -15.84 13.09
CA GLY A 155 20.62 -15.03 13.69
C GLY A 155 21.81 -15.90 14.06
N HIS A 156 23.01 -15.49 13.69
CA HIS A 156 24.26 -16.15 14.05
C HIS A 156 25.11 -15.23 14.88
N GLY A 157 25.75 -15.75 15.91
CA GLY A 157 26.60 -14.93 16.75
C GLY A 157 27.59 -15.71 17.57
N ARG A 158 28.46 -14.97 18.27
CA ARG A 158 29.40 -15.47 19.29
C ARG A 158 29.49 -14.46 20.41
N ALA A 159 29.84 -14.95 21.58
CA ALA A 159 30.14 -14.13 22.74
C ALA A 159 31.39 -14.67 23.46
N SER A 160 32.06 -13.86 24.26
CA SER A 160 33.12 -14.36 25.14
C SER A 160 32.51 -15.12 26.32
N LEU A 161 31.37 -14.69 26.79
CA LEU A 161 30.69 -15.28 27.95
C LEU A 161 29.21 -14.98 27.85
N ILE A 162 28.33 -15.95 28.12
CA ILE A 162 26.91 -15.76 28.43
C ILE A 162 26.71 -16.10 29.90
N GLU A 163 26.13 -15.19 30.67
CA GLU A 163 25.74 -15.36 32.08
C GLU A 163 24.21 -15.45 32.15
N PHE A 164 23.70 -16.54 32.67
CA PHE A 164 22.29 -16.74 33.00
C PHE A 164 22.08 -16.32 34.45
N LYS A 165 21.21 -15.35 34.69
CA LYS A 165 20.93 -14.80 36.04
C LYS A 165 19.52 -15.11 36.50
N GLY A 166 19.00 -16.23 36.02
CA GLY A 166 17.63 -16.70 36.22
C GLY A 166 16.91 -16.94 34.90
N PRO A 167 15.62 -17.32 34.94
CA PRO A 167 14.85 -17.66 33.76
C PRO A 167 14.61 -16.46 32.82
N ASP A 168 14.61 -15.24 33.37
CA ASP A 168 14.18 -14.04 32.65
C ASP A 168 15.32 -13.07 32.32
N LEU A 169 16.51 -13.28 32.91
CA LEU A 169 17.64 -12.35 32.76
C LEU A 169 18.89 -13.04 32.25
N THR A 170 19.38 -12.63 31.09
CA THR A 170 20.61 -13.16 30.48
C THR A 170 21.51 -12.01 30.07
N GLU A 171 22.82 -12.11 30.34
CA GLU A 171 23.83 -11.14 29.92
C GLU A 171 24.88 -11.82 29.05
N ALA A 172 25.13 -11.30 27.87
CA ALA A 172 26.18 -11.74 26.97
C ALA A 172 27.26 -10.67 26.84
N LYS A 173 28.55 -11.08 26.90
CA LYS A 173 29.72 -10.18 26.84
C LYS A 173 30.48 -10.37 25.54
N ASP A 174 31.05 -9.27 25.01
CA ASP A 174 31.81 -9.21 23.76
C ASP A 174 31.09 -9.89 22.60
N VAL A 175 29.84 -9.44 22.36
CA VAL A 175 28.94 -10.06 21.41
C VAL A 175 29.24 -9.62 19.99
N VAL A 176 29.23 -10.58 19.07
CA VAL A 176 29.20 -10.37 17.63
C VAL A 176 27.95 -11.06 17.08
N TYR A 177 27.13 -10.35 16.33
CA TYR A 177 25.87 -10.85 15.79
C TYR A 177 25.69 -10.48 14.31
N SER A 178 25.13 -11.38 13.51
CA SER A 178 24.73 -11.13 12.13
C SER A 178 23.66 -12.14 11.70
N THR A 179 22.87 -11.82 10.68
CA THR A 179 21.98 -12.79 10.00
C THR A 179 22.62 -13.40 8.76
N CYS A 180 23.88 -13.05 8.46
CA CYS A 180 24.62 -13.70 7.37
C CYS A 180 24.89 -15.16 7.73
N PRO A 181 24.56 -16.11 6.83
CA PRO A 181 24.71 -17.54 7.12
C PRO A 181 26.16 -17.91 7.40
N ARG A 182 26.36 -18.88 8.29
CA ARG A 182 27.68 -19.45 8.54
C ARG A 182 28.00 -20.45 7.43
N PRO A 183 29.21 -20.40 6.84
CA PRO A 183 29.67 -21.43 5.90
C PRO A 183 29.80 -22.77 6.63
N SER A 184 29.53 -23.86 5.93
CA SER A 184 29.68 -25.22 6.47
C SER A 184 31.13 -25.57 6.83
N SER A 185 32.09 -24.85 6.30
CA SER A 185 33.54 -24.99 6.58
C SER A 185 34.22 -23.63 6.44
N GLY A 186 35.28 -23.39 7.26
CA GLY A 186 36.07 -22.18 7.25
C GLY A 186 35.68 -21.16 8.32
N THR A 187 36.35 -20.00 8.27
CA THR A 187 36.08 -18.89 9.22
C THR A 187 34.84 -18.10 8.82
N TRP A 188 33.95 -17.86 9.76
CA TRP A 188 32.79 -17.03 9.53
C TRP A 188 33.18 -15.55 9.41
N LEU A 189 33.06 -15.00 8.22
CA LEU A 189 33.36 -13.60 7.89
C LEU A 189 32.10 -12.98 7.26
N PRO A 190 31.11 -12.59 8.07
CA PRO A 190 29.88 -12.00 7.56
C PRO A 190 30.12 -10.60 6.98
N ASP A 191 29.42 -10.24 5.91
CA ASP A 191 29.50 -8.92 5.28
C ASP A 191 29.09 -7.80 6.23
N TRP A 192 28.21 -8.08 7.18
CA TRP A 192 27.84 -7.13 8.23
C TRP A 192 27.75 -7.77 9.59
N VAL A 193 28.06 -6.99 10.62
CA VAL A 193 27.99 -7.42 12.02
C VAL A 193 27.54 -6.28 12.92
N VAL A 194 26.81 -6.64 13.97
CA VAL A 194 26.67 -5.82 15.17
C VAL A 194 27.64 -6.34 16.22
N THR A 195 28.47 -5.47 16.75
CA THR A 195 29.35 -5.76 17.88
C THR A 195 28.90 -4.98 19.10
N ALA A 196 28.90 -5.57 20.28
CA ALA A 196 28.57 -4.90 21.54
C ALA A 196 29.50 -5.41 22.67
N SER A 197 29.89 -4.55 23.61
CA SER A 197 30.65 -4.96 24.77
C SER A 197 29.82 -5.81 25.74
N SER A 198 28.54 -5.53 25.85
CA SER A 198 27.55 -6.41 26.52
C SER A 198 26.16 -6.22 25.93
N ILE A 199 25.39 -7.29 25.97
CA ILE A 199 23.92 -7.27 25.70
C ILE A 199 23.22 -7.94 26.87
N THR A 200 22.30 -7.25 27.48
CA THR A 200 21.43 -7.77 28.54
C THR A 200 20.04 -8.00 27.95
N PHE A 201 19.50 -9.20 28.12
CA PHE A 201 18.15 -9.58 27.74
C PHE A 201 17.32 -9.72 29.01
N ASP A 202 16.34 -8.87 29.20
CA ASP A 202 15.39 -8.90 30.31
C ASP A 202 14.00 -9.21 29.77
N GLN A 203 13.54 -10.45 29.98
CA GLN A 203 12.25 -10.91 29.47
C GLN A 203 11.08 -10.34 30.27
N ASN A 204 11.27 -9.98 31.55
CA ASN A 204 10.24 -9.37 32.38
C ASN A 204 9.91 -7.94 31.90
N GLU A 205 10.93 -7.21 31.47
CA GLU A 205 10.78 -5.85 30.93
C GLU A 205 10.63 -5.85 29.39
N ASP A 206 10.60 -7.03 28.79
CA ASP A 206 10.61 -7.19 27.32
C ASP A 206 11.68 -6.32 26.65
N THR A 207 12.88 -6.29 27.22
CA THR A 207 13.92 -5.34 26.84
C THR A 207 15.27 -6.00 26.62
N GLY A 208 15.83 -5.80 25.42
CA GLY A 208 17.25 -5.96 25.16
C GLY A 208 17.97 -4.64 25.32
N THR A 209 19.12 -4.64 26.04
CA THR A 209 19.98 -3.47 26.19
C THR A 209 21.38 -3.79 25.75
N ALA A 210 21.89 -3.10 24.74
CA ALA A 210 23.27 -3.25 24.28
C ALA A 210 24.13 -2.03 24.65
N LYS A 211 25.35 -2.27 25.15
CA LYS A 211 26.35 -1.25 25.46
C LYS A 211 27.46 -1.24 24.41
N ASN A 212 27.90 -0.03 24.02
CA ASN A 212 28.91 0.19 22.98
C ASN A 212 28.62 -0.60 21.70
N ALA A 213 27.37 -0.55 21.28
CA ALA A 213 26.92 -1.24 20.08
C ALA A 213 27.43 -0.52 18.82
N VAL A 214 28.03 -1.27 17.87
CA VAL A 214 28.51 -0.74 16.60
C VAL A 214 28.06 -1.68 15.48
N LEU A 215 27.29 -1.12 14.54
CA LEU A 215 26.96 -1.78 13.27
C LEU A 215 28.10 -1.55 12.28
N ARG A 216 28.68 -2.61 11.77
CA ARG A 216 29.74 -2.59 10.75
C ARG A 216 29.29 -3.27 9.49
N PHE A 217 29.66 -2.70 8.36
CA PHE A 217 29.46 -3.28 7.05
C PHE A 217 30.79 -3.40 6.32
N LYS A 218 31.16 -4.62 5.92
CA LYS A 218 32.48 -4.93 5.33
C LYS A 218 33.65 -4.33 6.13
N GLY A 219 33.55 -4.40 7.46
CA GLY A 219 34.56 -3.88 8.40
C GLY A 219 34.43 -2.37 8.69
N VAL A 220 33.69 -1.60 7.87
CA VAL A 220 33.50 -0.15 8.10
C VAL A 220 32.39 0.09 9.12
N PRO A 221 32.64 0.88 10.20
CA PRO A 221 31.59 1.25 11.15
C PRO A 221 30.61 2.23 10.47
N LEU A 222 29.31 1.89 10.48
CA LEU A 222 28.24 2.74 9.93
C LEU A 222 27.56 3.55 11.01
N ILE A 223 27.16 2.89 12.09
CA ILE A 223 26.40 3.48 13.20
C ILE A 223 26.96 2.92 14.49
N GLY A 224 27.18 3.77 15.48
CA GLY A 224 27.56 3.39 16.82
C GLY A 224 26.74 4.10 17.88
N SER A 225 26.44 3.39 18.97
CA SER A 225 25.76 3.97 20.13
C SER A 225 26.41 3.46 21.42
N PRO A 226 26.70 4.34 22.39
CA PRO A 226 27.19 3.91 23.67
C PRO A 226 26.19 3.07 24.45
N TRP A 227 24.90 3.28 24.15
CA TRP A 227 23.80 2.55 24.76
C TRP A 227 22.60 2.54 23.80
N ILE A 228 21.98 1.38 23.61
CA ILE A 228 20.76 1.21 22.82
C ILE A 228 19.87 0.17 23.49
N SER A 229 18.56 0.42 23.54
CA SER A 229 17.56 -0.56 23.97
C SER A 229 16.63 -0.92 22.82
N PHE A 230 16.17 -2.16 22.80
CA PHE A 230 15.25 -2.69 21.79
C PHE A 230 14.28 -3.67 22.46
N PRO A 231 13.05 -3.84 21.93
CA PRO A 231 12.10 -4.84 22.42
C PRO A 231 12.57 -6.25 22.04
N LEU A 232 12.26 -7.22 22.90
CA LEU A 232 12.51 -8.65 22.63
C LEU A 232 11.32 -9.32 21.94
N SER A 233 10.15 -8.69 21.97
CA SER A 233 8.92 -9.11 21.30
C SER A 233 8.49 -8.08 20.24
N ASP A 234 7.34 -8.31 19.63
CA ASP A 234 6.71 -7.35 18.70
C ASP A 234 6.09 -6.13 19.40
N GLU A 235 6.33 -5.94 20.70
CA GLU A 235 5.82 -4.78 21.43
C GLU A 235 6.55 -3.49 21.04
N ARG A 236 5.79 -2.40 21.03
CA ARG A 236 6.33 -1.08 20.68
C ARG A 236 7.15 -0.50 21.82
N LYS A 237 8.32 0.04 21.52
CA LYS A 237 9.21 0.67 22.51
C LYS A 237 9.73 2.00 22.01
N SER A 238 9.80 3.00 22.90
CA SER A 238 10.44 4.28 22.59
C SER A 238 11.92 4.12 22.29
N GLY A 239 12.41 4.81 21.23
CA GLY A 239 13.81 4.77 20.86
C GLY A 239 14.10 5.42 19.51
N PHE A 240 15.39 5.51 19.19
CA PHE A 240 15.83 5.97 17.88
C PHE A 240 15.48 4.94 16.80
N LEU A 241 14.93 5.44 15.73
CA LEU A 241 14.73 4.66 14.51
C LEU A 241 15.95 4.79 13.59
N PRO A 242 16.13 3.89 12.63
CA PRO A 242 17.23 3.96 11.69
C PRO A 242 17.28 5.32 10.98
N PRO A 243 18.48 5.95 10.90
CA PRO A 243 18.62 7.24 10.23
C PRO A 243 18.41 7.11 8.74
N THR A 244 17.85 8.15 8.13
CA THR A 244 17.73 8.28 6.67
C THR A 244 18.70 9.33 6.15
N VAL A 245 19.30 9.03 4.99
CA VAL A 245 20.21 9.95 4.30
C VAL A 245 19.75 10.09 2.86
N ASN A 246 19.52 11.31 2.43
CA ASN A 246 19.12 11.66 1.07
C ASN A 246 20.06 12.74 0.51
N ILE A 247 20.14 12.83 -0.79
CA ILE A 247 20.77 13.94 -1.49
C ILE A 247 19.74 14.52 -2.46
N ASP A 248 19.48 15.79 -2.31
CA ASP A 248 18.45 16.50 -3.06
C ASP A 248 19.03 17.82 -3.59
N ASN A 249 18.64 18.23 -4.80
CA ASN A 249 19.16 19.46 -5.38
C ASN A 249 18.69 20.74 -4.67
N ASN A 250 17.52 20.69 -4.00
CA ASN A 250 16.95 21.82 -3.26
C ASN A 250 17.44 21.89 -1.82
N SER A 251 17.54 20.75 -1.14
CA SER A 251 17.89 20.68 0.29
C SER A 251 19.36 20.33 0.55
N GLY A 252 20.06 19.82 -0.47
CA GLY A 252 21.44 19.34 -0.38
C GLY A 252 21.51 17.94 0.27
N LEU A 253 22.50 17.74 1.16
CA LEU A 253 22.56 16.53 1.97
C LEU A 253 21.54 16.64 3.12
N GLU A 254 20.65 15.67 3.20
CA GLU A 254 19.64 15.54 4.25
C GLU A 254 19.99 14.36 5.16
N LEU A 255 20.03 14.60 6.44
CA LEU A 255 20.18 13.59 7.47
C LEU A 255 19.03 13.71 8.46
N THR A 256 18.15 12.71 8.48
CA THR A 256 17.06 12.60 9.46
C THR A 256 17.37 11.51 10.46
N VAL A 257 17.25 11.80 11.75
CA VAL A 257 17.41 10.84 12.85
C VAL A 257 16.12 10.72 13.62
N PRO A 258 15.17 9.84 13.19
CA PRO A 258 13.87 9.78 13.83
C PRO A 258 13.94 9.22 15.25
N TYR A 259 13.05 9.72 16.13
CA TYR A 259 12.87 9.22 17.48
C TYR A 259 11.40 8.88 17.73
N TYR A 260 11.13 7.62 17.99
CA TYR A 260 9.79 7.11 18.29
C TYR A 260 9.48 7.18 19.78
N LEU A 261 8.29 7.66 20.13
CA LEU A 261 7.76 7.77 21.46
C LEU A 261 6.54 6.85 21.61
N ASN A 262 6.68 5.76 22.33
CA ASN A 262 5.57 4.91 22.76
C ASN A 262 4.93 5.53 24.01
N ILE A 263 3.97 6.41 23.84
CA ILE A 263 3.36 7.19 24.94
C ILE A 263 2.38 6.31 25.72
N ALA A 264 1.54 5.58 25.00
CA ALA A 264 0.53 4.68 25.55
C ALA A 264 0.15 3.62 24.50
N PRO A 265 -0.55 2.53 24.88
CA PRO A 265 -0.96 1.50 23.88
C PRO A 265 -1.74 2.04 22.69
N ASN A 266 -2.41 3.18 22.85
CA ASN A 266 -3.25 3.80 21.85
C ASN A 266 -2.82 5.22 21.46
N HIS A 267 -1.63 5.65 21.88
CA HIS A 267 -1.04 6.95 21.56
C HIS A 267 0.44 6.78 21.30
N ASP A 268 0.92 7.33 20.22
CA ASP A 268 2.36 7.39 19.95
C ASP A 268 2.74 8.68 19.22
N ALA A 269 4.04 8.96 19.18
CA ALA A 269 4.58 10.06 18.41
C ALA A 269 5.91 9.68 17.79
N THR A 270 6.24 10.30 16.67
CA THR A 270 7.58 10.21 16.09
C THR A 270 8.08 11.61 15.78
N LEU A 271 9.28 11.91 16.25
CA LEU A 271 9.97 13.16 15.93
C LEU A 271 10.96 12.90 14.81
N TYR A 272 11.06 13.82 13.87
CA TYR A 272 11.92 13.73 12.69
C TYR A 272 12.85 14.95 12.58
N PRO A 273 13.82 15.14 13.50
CA PRO A 273 14.81 16.18 13.29
C PRO A 273 15.62 15.88 12.03
N THR A 274 15.64 16.83 11.11
CA THR A 274 16.30 16.70 9.80
C THR A 274 17.30 17.85 9.61
N LEU A 275 18.54 17.50 9.38
CA LEU A 275 19.58 18.44 9.01
C LEU A 275 19.67 18.52 7.48
N MET A 276 19.48 19.69 6.92
CA MET A 276 19.57 19.97 5.48
C MET A 276 20.72 20.92 5.21
N SER A 277 21.74 20.49 4.45
CA SER A 277 22.98 21.24 4.28
C SER A 277 22.82 22.60 3.61
N LYS A 278 21.76 22.80 2.81
CA LYS A 278 21.45 24.04 2.12
C LYS A 278 20.40 24.92 2.80
N ARG A 279 19.62 24.36 3.74
CA ARG A 279 18.47 25.06 4.33
C ARG A 279 18.60 25.28 5.84
N GLY A 280 19.15 24.30 6.57
CA GLY A 280 19.22 24.36 8.02
C GLY A 280 18.61 23.13 8.70
N VAL A 281 17.94 23.33 9.82
CA VAL A 281 17.34 22.26 10.63
C VAL A 281 15.82 22.32 10.54
N ASP A 282 15.21 21.23 10.08
CA ASP A 282 13.76 21.03 10.13
C ASP A 282 13.39 20.14 11.33
N LEU A 283 12.47 20.60 12.14
CA LEU A 283 11.92 19.89 13.30
C LEU A 283 10.51 19.45 12.98
N ALA A 284 10.35 18.24 12.46
CA ALA A 284 9.06 17.66 12.15
C ALA A 284 8.63 16.64 13.20
N GLY A 285 7.32 16.44 13.35
CA GLY A 285 6.76 15.45 14.25
C GLY A 285 5.39 14.95 13.75
N GLU A 286 5.10 13.71 14.11
CA GLU A 286 3.81 13.09 13.90
C GLU A 286 3.30 12.53 15.23
N TYR A 287 2.08 12.86 15.61
CA TYR A 287 1.37 12.31 16.77
C TYR A 287 0.14 11.55 16.28
N ARG A 288 -0.04 10.32 16.76
CA ARG A 288 -1.15 9.45 16.38
C ARG A 288 -1.90 8.99 17.62
N TYR A 289 -3.20 8.88 17.48
CA TYR A 289 -4.07 8.42 18.55
C TYR A 289 -5.22 7.58 18.02
N LEU A 290 -5.62 6.59 18.83
CA LEU A 290 -6.68 5.63 18.50
C LEU A 290 -7.48 5.32 19.75
N GLY A 291 -8.77 5.63 19.72
CA GLY A 291 -9.73 5.23 20.74
C GLY A 291 -10.73 4.22 20.20
N THR A 292 -11.68 3.79 21.02
CA THR A 292 -12.74 2.86 20.59
C THR A 292 -13.71 3.48 19.58
N ALA A 293 -13.83 4.80 19.57
CA ALA A 293 -14.75 5.53 18.70
C ALA A 293 -14.09 6.68 17.92
N TYR A 294 -12.79 6.87 18.07
CA TYR A 294 -12.07 7.95 17.38
C TYR A 294 -10.66 7.50 17.00
N SER A 295 -10.16 8.10 15.93
CA SER A 295 -8.75 7.97 15.50
C SER A 295 -8.30 9.28 14.89
N GLY A 296 -7.01 9.53 14.91
CA GLY A 296 -6.48 10.69 14.24
C GLY A 296 -4.97 10.76 14.24
N ARG A 297 -4.50 11.72 13.45
CA ARG A 297 -3.09 11.98 13.21
C ARG A 297 -2.88 13.50 13.14
N LEU A 298 -1.91 13.99 13.87
CA LEU A 298 -1.42 15.36 13.79
C LEU A 298 0.02 15.34 13.32
N ARG A 299 0.30 16.05 12.25
CA ARG A 299 1.66 16.30 11.75
C ARG A 299 1.98 17.77 11.88
N ALA A 300 3.18 18.11 12.30
CA ALA A 300 3.68 19.47 12.33
C ALA A 300 5.17 19.49 11.99
N ALA A 301 5.59 20.55 11.32
CA ALA A 301 6.99 20.79 11.00
C ALA A 301 7.29 22.29 11.16
N TYR A 302 8.50 22.59 11.61
CA TYR A 302 8.99 23.94 11.77
C TYR A 302 10.47 24.01 11.44
N MET A 303 10.83 24.90 10.52
CA MET A 303 12.20 25.21 10.14
C MET A 303 12.46 26.68 10.47
N PRO A 304 13.23 26.96 11.51
CA PRO A 304 13.66 28.32 11.81
C PRO A 304 14.69 28.74 10.74
N ASN A 305 14.48 29.92 10.15
CA ASN A 305 15.37 30.58 9.21
C ASN A 305 15.85 29.65 8.08
N ASP A 306 14.94 29.27 7.15
CA ASP A 306 15.33 28.56 5.91
C ASP A 306 16.33 29.42 5.13
N SER A 307 17.59 28.97 5.06
CA SER A 307 18.69 29.73 4.44
C SER A 307 18.51 30.00 2.91
N LEU A 308 17.59 29.29 2.25
CA LEU A 308 17.26 29.53 0.84
C LEU A 308 16.14 30.55 0.65
N ARG A 309 15.33 30.79 1.70
CA ARG A 309 14.15 31.68 1.63
C ARG A 309 14.24 32.86 2.60
N ASP A 310 15.25 32.89 3.49
CA ASP A 310 15.45 33.90 4.52
C ASP A 310 14.21 34.16 5.42
N GLN A 311 13.48 33.09 5.74
CA GLN A 311 12.27 33.13 6.58
C GLN A 311 12.05 31.84 7.34
N ASP A 312 11.26 31.93 8.41
CA ASP A 312 10.77 30.76 9.12
C ASP A 312 9.71 30.05 8.28
N ARG A 313 9.81 28.73 8.22
CA ARG A 313 8.88 27.90 7.47
C ARG A 313 8.19 26.92 8.40
N TRP A 314 6.92 26.72 8.18
CA TRP A 314 6.15 25.78 8.99
C TRP A 314 4.99 25.20 8.19
N GLY A 315 4.55 24.00 8.61
CA GLY A 315 3.33 23.39 8.10
C GLY A 315 2.77 22.45 9.14
N TRP A 316 1.44 22.33 9.18
CA TRP A 316 0.78 21.34 9.99
C TRP A 316 -0.47 20.77 9.30
N ALA A 317 -0.79 19.52 9.64
CA ALA A 317 -1.93 18.79 9.13
C ALA A 317 -2.58 17.98 10.25
N TRP A 318 -3.91 18.09 10.39
CA TRP A 318 -4.68 17.33 11.35
C TRP A 318 -5.79 16.57 10.66
N GLN A 319 -5.73 15.25 10.77
CA GLN A 319 -6.74 14.30 10.31
C GLN A 319 -7.37 13.65 11.52
N HIS A 320 -8.72 13.71 11.61
CA HIS A 320 -9.46 13.14 12.72
C HIS A 320 -10.76 12.50 12.22
N GLN A 321 -11.06 11.33 12.75
CA GLN A 321 -12.34 10.67 12.56
C GLN A 321 -12.90 10.23 13.89
N GLN A 322 -14.18 10.49 14.13
CA GLN A 322 -14.85 10.14 15.38
C GLN A 322 -16.26 9.63 15.13
N GLY A 323 -16.56 8.46 15.68
CA GLY A 323 -17.92 7.95 15.81
C GLY A 323 -18.60 8.54 17.04
N LEU A 324 -19.73 9.17 16.83
CA LEU A 324 -20.56 9.79 17.85
C LEU A 324 -21.94 9.11 17.87
N LYS A 325 -22.69 9.30 18.94
CA LYS A 325 -24.09 8.91 19.04
C LYS A 325 -24.91 10.10 19.54
N ALA A 326 -25.87 10.54 18.74
CA ALA A 326 -26.80 11.58 19.14
C ALA A 326 -28.24 11.09 18.92
N SER A 327 -29.05 11.12 19.94
CA SER A 327 -30.45 10.66 19.89
C SER A 327 -30.67 9.27 19.34
N GLY A 328 -29.69 8.37 19.55
CA GLY A 328 -29.69 6.99 19.05
C GLY A 328 -29.12 6.81 17.63
N LEU A 329 -28.85 7.89 16.90
CA LEU A 329 -28.31 7.85 15.54
C LEU A 329 -26.77 7.75 15.57
N PRO A 330 -26.16 6.91 14.75
CA PRO A 330 -24.72 6.89 14.57
C PRO A 330 -24.29 8.09 13.73
N LEU A 331 -23.39 8.92 14.25
CA LEU A 331 -22.81 10.05 13.57
C LEU A 331 -21.30 9.78 13.36
N THR A 332 -20.76 10.18 12.23
CA THR A 332 -19.32 10.15 11.97
C THR A 332 -18.85 11.57 11.70
N LEU A 333 -17.99 12.08 12.58
CA LEU A 333 -17.25 13.32 12.37
C LEU A 333 -15.96 13.01 11.65
N ARG A 334 -15.68 13.74 10.57
CA ARG A 334 -14.39 13.72 9.84
C ARG A 334 -13.83 15.13 9.80
N THR A 335 -12.55 15.26 10.06
CA THR A 335 -11.84 16.52 10.01
C THR A 335 -10.53 16.33 9.28
N ASN A 336 -10.23 17.19 8.32
CA ASN A 336 -8.98 17.26 7.61
C ASN A 336 -8.60 18.74 7.48
N ILE A 337 -7.60 19.19 8.21
CA ILE A 337 -7.18 20.58 8.24
C ILE A 337 -5.68 20.63 7.96
N ASN A 338 -5.30 21.48 7.02
CA ASN A 338 -3.94 21.65 6.58
C ASN A 338 -3.61 23.13 6.49
N GLN A 339 -2.45 23.53 6.97
CA GLN A 339 -1.96 24.91 6.82
C GLN A 339 -0.44 24.91 6.61
N VAL A 340 0.04 25.87 5.86
CA VAL A 340 1.46 26.08 5.56
C VAL A 340 1.83 27.56 5.66
N SER A 341 3.12 27.82 5.84
CA SER A 341 3.66 29.18 5.95
C SER A 341 3.59 29.97 4.65
N ASP A 342 3.64 29.29 3.51
CA ASP A 342 3.74 29.90 2.20
C ASP A 342 3.42 28.94 1.05
N GLY A 343 3.15 29.46 -0.14
CA GLY A 343 2.73 28.70 -1.31
C GLY A 343 3.79 27.75 -1.88
N ASP A 344 5.07 27.97 -1.56
CA ASP A 344 6.17 27.11 -2.01
C ASP A 344 6.47 25.96 -1.04
N TYR A 345 5.84 25.93 0.14
CA TYR A 345 6.17 25.00 1.22
C TYR A 345 6.15 23.53 0.75
N TRP A 346 5.08 23.10 0.08
CA TRP A 346 4.93 21.72 -0.37
C TRP A 346 5.89 21.33 -1.49
N ARG A 347 6.26 22.28 -2.34
CA ARG A 347 7.24 22.08 -3.39
C ARG A 347 8.65 21.90 -2.82
N ASP A 348 8.98 22.68 -1.80
CA ASP A 348 10.30 22.69 -1.18
C ASP A 348 10.51 21.53 -0.19
N PHE A 349 9.41 21.04 0.43
CA PHE A 349 9.42 19.92 1.39
C PHE A 349 8.46 18.79 0.97
N PRO A 350 8.69 18.17 -0.20
CA PRO A 350 7.83 17.12 -0.69
C PRO A 350 7.97 15.88 0.19
N ARG A 351 6.89 15.46 0.85
CA ARG A 351 6.84 14.24 1.66
C ARG A 351 6.36 13.04 0.87
N THR A 352 5.67 13.29 -0.26
CA THR A 352 5.23 12.29 -1.25
C THR A 352 5.39 12.87 -2.65
N THR A 353 5.50 12.01 -3.66
CA THR A 353 5.56 12.44 -5.08
C THR A 353 4.32 13.22 -5.53
N THR A 354 3.16 12.94 -4.93
CA THR A 354 1.91 13.66 -5.22
C THR A 354 1.91 15.08 -4.68
N SER A 355 2.63 15.36 -3.60
CA SER A 355 2.68 16.70 -3.01
C SER A 355 3.40 17.74 -3.88
N LEU A 356 4.25 17.32 -4.82
CA LEU A 356 4.97 18.24 -5.73
C LEU A 356 4.05 18.99 -6.70
N THR A 357 2.88 18.42 -7.01
CA THR A 357 1.90 18.99 -7.93
C THR A 357 0.64 19.48 -7.23
N GLU A 358 0.56 19.38 -5.91
CA GLU A 358 -0.61 19.81 -5.14
C GLU A 358 -0.63 21.35 -5.10
N ARG A 359 -1.72 21.94 -5.54
CA ARG A 359 -1.93 23.38 -5.58
C ARG A 359 -3.09 23.86 -4.71
N LEU A 360 -3.84 22.93 -4.16
CA LEU A 360 -5.00 23.18 -3.28
C LEU A 360 -4.91 22.28 -2.07
N LEU A 361 -4.79 22.86 -0.88
CA LEU A 361 -4.87 22.12 0.38
C LEU A 361 -6.31 22.15 0.88
N ALA A 362 -6.91 20.98 0.94
CA ALA A 362 -8.27 20.84 1.42
C ALA A 362 -8.33 21.02 2.96
N ASN A 363 -9.29 21.83 3.40
CA ASN A 363 -9.62 22.07 4.80
C ASN A 363 -11.11 21.76 4.98
N ASP A 364 -11.43 20.57 5.50
CA ASP A 364 -12.80 20.13 5.62
C ASP A 364 -13.13 19.57 6.99
N VAL A 365 -14.35 19.89 7.43
CA VAL A 365 -14.98 19.30 8.60
C VAL A 365 -16.35 18.83 8.18
N ALA A 366 -16.64 17.53 8.30
CA ALA A 366 -17.90 16.96 7.89
C ALA A 366 -18.46 16.02 8.96
N LEU A 367 -19.74 16.15 9.21
CA LEU A 367 -20.54 15.25 10.03
C LEU A 367 -21.48 14.47 9.13
N THR A 368 -21.41 13.15 9.17
CA THR A 368 -22.25 12.27 8.35
C THR A 368 -23.01 11.29 9.23
N THR A 369 -24.23 10.98 8.79
CA THR A 369 -25.07 9.97 9.42
C THR A 369 -25.90 9.27 8.36
N GLY A 370 -26.44 8.12 8.67
CA GLY A 370 -27.36 7.42 7.75
C GLY A 370 -27.60 5.99 8.15
N GLU A 371 -28.62 5.44 7.54
CA GLU A 371 -29.04 4.06 7.62
C GLU A 371 -29.36 3.54 6.21
N ASN A 372 -29.85 2.34 6.12
CA ASN A 372 -30.06 1.62 4.84
C ASN A 372 -30.76 2.41 3.71
N LEU A 373 -31.69 3.30 4.06
CA LEU A 373 -32.50 4.01 3.07
C LEU A 373 -32.25 5.52 3.02
N TRP A 374 -31.49 6.06 3.93
CA TRP A 374 -31.22 7.50 3.98
C TRP A 374 -29.80 7.81 4.51
N SER A 375 -29.29 8.93 4.09
CA SER A 375 -28.06 9.52 4.61
C SER A 375 -28.19 11.02 4.70
N ALA A 376 -27.51 11.62 5.66
CA ALA A 376 -27.43 13.05 5.82
C ALA A 376 -25.97 13.45 6.12
N SER A 377 -25.58 14.62 5.64
CA SER A 377 -24.30 15.21 5.95
C SER A 377 -24.40 16.71 6.15
N ALA A 378 -23.56 17.24 7.02
CA ALA A 378 -23.33 18.66 7.22
C ALA A 378 -21.82 18.89 7.19
N GLY A 379 -21.35 19.85 6.41
CA GLY A 379 -19.91 20.07 6.26
C GLY A 379 -19.53 21.49 5.90
N VAL A 380 -18.29 21.81 6.25
CA VAL A 380 -17.57 23.02 5.84
C VAL A 380 -16.36 22.57 5.03
N TYR A 381 -16.23 23.08 3.82
CA TYR A 381 -15.17 22.73 2.88
C TYR A 381 -14.49 24.00 2.41
N LYS A 382 -13.21 24.15 2.72
CA LYS A 382 -12.35 25.27 2.36
C LYS A 382 -11.08 24.79 1.71
N TRP A 383 -10.42 25.65 0.98
CA TRP A 383 -9.14 25.33 0.35
C TRP A 383 -8.14 26.45 0.56
N GLU A 384 -6.93 26.09 0.96
CA GLU A 384 -5.79 26.98 0.87
C GLU A 384 -5.15 26.81 -0.52
N THR A 385 -5.01 27.90 -1.27
CA THR A 385 -4.45 27.89 -2.60
C THR A 385 -2.94 28.14 -2.53
N LEU A 386 -2.16 27.18 -2.99
CA LEU A 386 -0.70 27.25 -3.04
C LEU A 386 -0.28 27.98 -4.32
N GLN A 387 -0.13 29.29 -4.22
CA GLN A 387 0.28 30.13 -5.33
C GLN A 387 1.77 30.45 -5.23
N THR A 388 2.53 29.95 -6.19
CA THR A 388 3.96 30.23 -6.33
C THR A 388 4.16 31.42 -7.27
N SER A 389 5.27 32.15 -7.14
CA SER A 389 5.56 33.35 -7.95
C SER A 389 5.85 33.04 -9.42
N ASP A 390 6.20 31.82 -9.76
CA ASP A 390 6.62 31.32 -11.06
C ASP A 390 5.55 30.54 -11.82
N THR A 391 4.33 30.47 -11.26
CA THR A 391 3.21 29.74 -11.90
C THR A 391 2.05 30.67 -12.19
N ASP A 392 1.22 30.28 -13.18
CA ASP A 392 -0.01 30.99 -13.49
C ASP A 392 -0.94 31.05 -12.29
N ALA A 393 -1.59 32.21 -12.12
CA ALA A 393 -2.52 32.42 -11.02
C ALA A 393 -3.68 31.41 -11.10
N ILE A 394 -3.94 30.72 -10.00
CA ILE A 394 -5.07 29.81 -9.87
C ILE A 394 -6.23 30.59 -9.23
N THR A 395 -7.41 30.44 -9.82
CA THR A 395 -8.63 30.93 -9.19
C THR A 395 -8.97 30.02 -8.00
N PRO A 396 -9.04 30.53 -6.74
CA PRO A 396 -9.39 29.74 -5.60
C PRO A 396 -10.79 29.13 -5.77
N PRO A 397 -11.02 27.89 -5.35
CA PRO A 397 -12.38 27.36 -5.23
C PRO A 397 -13.25 28.16 -4.28
N TYR A 398 -14.56 28.07 -4.41
CA TYR A 398 -15.49 28.60 -3.41
C TYR A 398 -15.39 27.84 -2.09
N ASP A 399 -15.35 28.53 -0.99
CA ASP A 399 -15.69 27.96 0.32
C ASP A 399 -17.13 27.48 0.30
N ARG A 400 -17.41 26.34 0.91
CA ARG A 400 -18.73 25.72 0.91
C ARG A 400 -19.19 25.34 2.30
N TYR A 401 -20.40 25.80 2.66
CA TYR A 401 -21.11 25.39 3.86
C TYR A 401 -22.32 24.57 3.40
N GLN A 402 -22.26 23.26 3.59
CA GLN A 402 -23.16 22.33 2.92
C GLN A 402 -23.98 21.50 3.90
N LEU A 403 -25.28 21.40 3.64
CA LEU A 403 -26.17 20.40 4.20
C LEU A 403 -26.68 19.52 3.06
N ALA A 404 -26.54 18.22 3.18
CA ALA A 404 -27.02 17.28 2.17
C ALA A 404 -27.85 16.18 2.84
N TYR A 405 -28.90 15.77 2.17
CA TYR A 405 -29.78 14.68 2.56
C TYR A 405 -30.13 13.83 1.36
N ARG A 406 -30.05 12.52 1.52
CA ARG A 406 -30.45 11.55 0.50
C ARG A 406 -31.39 10.52 1.13
N VAL A 407 -32.44 10.19 0.42
CA VAL A 407 -33.35 9.09 0.75
C VAL A 407 -33.65 8.30 -0.52
N GLY A 408 -33.76 6.98 -0.42
CA GLY A 408 -34.07 6.16 -1.58
C GLY A 408 -33.66 4.70 -1.44
N SER A 409 -33.94 3.91 -2.45
CA SER A 409 -33.50 2.51 -2.52
C SER A 409 -31.99 2.39 -2.58
N GLN A 410 -31.46 1.34 -1.98
CA GLN A 410 -30.04 1.01 -1.99
C GLN A 410 -29.88 -0.49 -2.27
N GLY A 411 -29.41 -0.81 -3.45
CA GLY A 411 -29.44 -2.18 -3.95
C GLY A 411 -30.88 -2.70 -4.03
N ASN A 412 -31.12 -3.91 -3.52
CA ASN A 412 -32.46 -4.50 -3.49
C ASN A 412 -33.33 -4.04 -2.30
N LYS A 413 -32.82 -3.13 -1.45
CA LYS A 413 -33.54 -2.64 -0.26
C LYS A 413 -34.30 -1.36 -0.58
N GLY A 414 -35.56 -1.29 -0.15
CA GLY A 414 -36.39 -0.09 -0.28
C GLY A 414 -36.92 0.18 -1.70
N GLN A 415 -36.81 -0.78 -2.61
CA GLN A 415 -37.45 -0.69 -3.93
C GLN A 415 -38.98 -0.65 -3.80
N LEU A 416 -39.61 0.26 -4.56
CA LEU A 416 -41.05 0.37 -4.63
C LEU A 416 -41.54 -0.31 -5.93
N ALA A 417 -42.22 -1.45 -5.81
CA ALA A 417 -42.70 -2.24 -6.95
C ALA A 417 -41.58 -2.58 -7.97
N GLY A 418 -40.34 -2.88 -7.48
CA GLY A 418 -39.19 -3.16 -8.32
C GLY A 418 -38.51 -1.93 -8.90
N LEU A 419 -38.99 -0.72 -8.60
CA LEU A 419 -38.34 0.52 -9.02
C LEU A 419 -37.25 0.92 -8.05
N ASP A 420 -36.10 1.24 -8.59
CA ASP A 420 -35.06 2.00 -7.86
C ASP A 420 -35.48 3.48 -7.89
N TRP A 421 -35.36 4.12 -6.75
CA TRP A 421 -35.67 5.53 -6.60
C TRP A 421 -34.76 6.21 -5.61
N SER A 422 -34.43 7.48 -5.81
CA SER A 422 -33.77 8.33 -4.82
C SER A 422 -34.24 9.78 -4.93
N VAL A 423 -34.20 10.47 -3.78
CA VAL A 423 -34.33 11.93 -3.68
C VAL A 423 -33.11 12.43 -2.92
N GLU A 424 -32.38 13.32 -3.55
CA GLU A 424 -31.19 13.97 -2.98
C GLU A 424 -31.48 15.45 -2.88
N THR A 425 -31.22 16.04 -1.70
CA THR A 425 -31.37 17.46 -1.45
C THR A 425 -30.07 18.00 -0.91
N GLU A 426 -29.64 19.11 -1.46
CA GLU A 426 -28.42 19.81 -1.06
C GLU A 426 -28.73 21.29 -0.86
N LEU A 427 -28.32 21.84 0.27
CA LEU A 427 -28.32 23.29 0.56
C LEU A 427 -26.85 23.68 0.78
N THR A 428 -26.34 24.53 -0.09
CA THR A 428 -24.94 24.96 -0.02
C THR A 428 -24.84 26.47 -0.15
N GLU A 429 -24.18 27.10 0.81
CA GLU A 429 -23.73 28.48 0.73
C GLU A 429 -22.32 28.49 0.15
N PHE A 430 -22.10 29.33 -0.85
CA PHE A 430 -20.83 29.54 -1.54
C PHE A 430 -20.30 30.93 -1.26
N ASP A 431 -19.06 31.03 -0.79
CA ASP A 431 -18.38 32.26 -0.46
C ASP A 431 -16.95 32.25 -1.04
N ARG A 432 -16.50 33.37 -1.55
CA ARG A 432 -15.14 33.59 -2.06
C ARG A 432 -14.67 34.98 -1.68
N PRO A 433 -14.22 35.17 -0.44
CA PRO A 433 -14.03 36.50 0.15
C PRO A 433 -12.99 37.38 -0.55
N ASP A 434 -12.01 36.77 -1.26
CA ASP A 434 -10.89 37.49 -1.87
C ASP A 434 -11.15 37.95 -3.32
N ILE A 435 -12.29 37.62 -3.89
CA ILE A 435 -12.60 37.88 -5.30
C ILE A 435 -14.03 38.39 -5.43
N ASN A 436 -14.24 39.42 -6.22
CA ASN A 436 -15.58 39.94 -6.52
C ASN A 436 -16.38 38.97 -7.40
N THR A 437 -17.06 38.02 -6.77
CA THR A 437 -17.77 36.91 -7.40
C THR A 437 -19.25 36.90 -7.00
N LEU A 438 -20.02 36.03 -7.63
CA LEU A 438 -21.44 35.83 -7.32
C LEU A 438 -21.58 34.85 -6.15
N ASP A 439 -21.49 35.37 -4.93
CA ASP A 439 -21.68 34.58 -3.74
C ASP A 439 -23.18 34.40 -3.44
N GLY A 440 -23.52 33.37 -2.69
CA GLY A 440 -24.90 33.10 -2.31
C GLY A 440 -25.21 31.66 -2.05
N THR A 441 -26.49 31.37 -1.82
CA THR A 441 -27.00 30.05 -1.46
C THR A 441 -27.59 29.33 -2.67
N ARG A 442 -27.26 28.06 -2.83
CA ARG A 442 -27.88 27.14 -3.80
C ARG A 442 -28.60 26.02 -3.08
N THR A 443 -29.85 25.80 -3.44
CA THR A 443 -30.61 24.60 -3.07
C THR A 443 -30.78 23.72 -4.27
N VAL A 444 -30.40 22.45 -4.17
CA VAL A 444 -30.55 21.43 -5.23
C VAL A 444 -31.46 20.33 -4.75
N VAL A 445 -32.39 19.91 -5.60
CA VAL A 445 -33.20 18.71 -5.39
C VAL A 445 -33.11 17.83 -6.64
N VAL A 446 -32.63 16.62 -6.46
CA VAL A 446 -32.50 15.63 -7.53
C VAL A 446 -33.36 14.42 -7.18
N ALA A 447 -34.37 14.14 -8.01
CA ALA A 447 -35.18 12.94 -7.91
C ALA A 447 -34.84 12.00 -9.07
N ASN A 448 -34.53 10.75 -8.77
CA ASN A 448 -34.20 9.71 -9.74
C ASN A 448 -35.17 8.54 -9.57
N THR A 449 -35.56 7.93 -10.68
CA THR A 449 -36.24 6.64 -10.69
C THR A 449 -35.80 5.82 -11.89
N SER A 450 -35.59 4.51 -11.69
CA SER A 450 -35.30 3.59 -12.80
C SER A 450 -35.80 2.18 -12.49
N HIS A 451 -35.98 1.40 -13.53
CA HIS A 451 -36.28 -0.03 -13.39
C HIS A 451 -35.48 -0.81 -14.44
N ARG A 452 -34.82 -1.85 -13.98
CA ARG A 452 -34.00 -2.70 -14.85
C ARG A 452 -34.75 -4.00 -15.14
N PHE A 453 -35.24 -4.14 -16.35
CA PHE A 453 -35.81 -5.39 -16.87
C PHE A 453 -34.65 -6.27 -17.34
N GLU A 454 -34.48 -7.43 -16.75
CA GLU A 454 -33.40 -8.37 -17.10
C GLU A 454 -33.96 -9.66 -17.68
N THR A 455 -33.24 -10.18 -18.67
CA THR A 455 -33.47 -11.51 -19.25
C THR A 455 -32.12 -12.28 -19.26
N LEU A 456 -32.13 -13.58 -19.62
CA LEU A 456 -30.91 -14.37 -19.71
C LEU A 456 -29.86 -13.81 -20.68
N GLY A 457 -30.29 -13.08 -21.71
CA GLY A 457 -29.38 -12.58 -22.74
C GLY A 457 -29.32 -11.07 -22.86
N GLY A 458 -30.01 -10.30 -21.99
CA GLY A 458 -30.00 -8.85 -22.14
C GLY A 458 -30.77 -8.10 -21.07
N TYR A 459 -30.73 -6.78 -21.17
CA TYR A 459 -31.45 -5.89 -20.24
C TYR A 459 -31.98 -4.66 -20.96
N LEU A 460 -32.98 -4.04 -20.33
CA LEU A 460 -33.55 -2.74 -20.71
C LEU A 460 -33.84 -1.94 -19.45
N GLN A 461 -33.27 -0.74 -19.34
CA GLN A 461 -33.40 0.12 -18.15
C GLN A 461 -33.87 1.51 -18.51
N PRO A 462 -35.18 1.80 -18.47
CA PRO A 462 -35.67 3.17 -18.45
C PRO A 462 -35.32 3.87 -17.15
N ALA A 463 -34.99 5.16 -17.24
CA ALA A 463 -34.74 6.00 -16.08
C ALA A 463 -35.24 7.43 -16.33
N LEU A 464 -35.70 8.05 -15.27
CA LEU A 464 -36.09 9.46 -15.22
C LEU A 464 -35.34 10.14 -14.08
N ARG A 465 -34.64 11.23 -14.37
CA ARG A 465 -34.04 12.13 -13.40
C ARG A 465 -34.64 13.51 -13.53
N VAL A 466 -35.06 14.08 -12.43
CA VAL A 466 -35.51 15.47 -12.36
C VAL A 466 -34.53 16.22 -11.47
N HIS A 467 -33.83 17.17 -12.05
CA HIS A 467 -32.87 18.01 -11.35
C HIS A 467 -33.44 19.43 -11.24
N SER A 468 -33.68 19.90 -10.03
CA SER A 468 -34.15 21.23 -9.73
C SER A 468 -33.15 21.96 -8.88
N ARG A 469 -32.83 23.20 -9.20
CA ARG A 469 -32.00 24.06 -8.43
C ARG A 469 -32.59 25.45 -8.29
N HIS A 470 -32.30 26.03 -7.13
CA HIS A 470 -32.75 27.39 -6.76
C HIS A 470 -31.51 28.13 -6.21
N TYR A 471 -31.36 29.38 -6.67
CA TYR A 471 -30.28 30.27 -6.22
C TYR A 471 -30.91 31.45 -5.48
N ASP A 472 -30.32 31.88 -4.36
CA ASP A 472 -30.54 33.14 -3.65
C ASP A 472 -29.18 33.82 -3.47
N LEU A 473 -28.92 34.87 -4.26
CA LEU A 473 -27.62 35.47 -4.42
C LEU A 473 -27.49 36.76 -3.62
N ASP A 474 -26.29 37.05 -3.14
CA ASP A 474 -26.02 38.28 -2.38
C ASP A 474 -26.06 39.53 -3.27
N THR A 475 -25.73 39.37 -4.55
CA THR A 475 -25.79 40.42 -5.54
C THR A 475 -26.70 40.03 -6.72
N ALA A 476 -27.25 41.04 -7.39
CA ALA A 476 -28.09 40.79 -8.57
C ALA A 476 -27.23 40.34 -9.75
N LEU A 477 -27.76 39.37 -10.51
CA LEU A 477 -27.16 38.90 -11.75
C LEU A 477 -27.02 40.04 -12.78
N THR A 478 -25.91 40.11 -13.47
CA THR A 478 -25.57 41.20 -14.39
C THR A 478 -25.80 40.85 -15.86
N SER A 479 -26.00 39.58 -16.19
CA SER A 479 -26.05 39.08 -17.54
C SER A 479 -27.14 38.02 -17.75
N GLY A 480 -27.44 37.70 -18.99
CA GLY A 480 -28.34 36.67 -19.37
C GLY A 480 -29.84 37.05 -19.10
N ASP A 481 -30.71 36.06 -19.19
CA ASP A 481 -32.17 36.22 -18.98
C ASP A 481 -32.52 36.46 -17.50
N TRP A 482 -31.58 36.35 -16.59
CA TRP A 482 -31.71 36.53 -15.17
C TRP A 482 -31.20 37.89 -14.67
N SER A 483 -30.72 38.75 -15.60
CA SER A 483 -30.19 40.07 -15.24
C SER A 483 -31.16 40.89 -14.39
N GLY A 484 -30.61 41.54 -13.36
CA GLY A 484 -31.34 42.32 -12.33
C GLY A 484 -32.02 41.46 -11.27
N ARG A 485 -31.94 40.15 -11.29
CA ARG A 485 -32.54 39.26 -10.28
C ARG A 485 -31.47 38.71 -9.33
N ARG A 486 -31.84 38.57 -8.06
CA ARG A 486 -31.07 37.88 -7.03
C ARG A 486 -31.49 36.41 -6.88
N ARG A 487 -32.67 36.04 -7.37
CA ARG A 487 -33.23 34.70 -7.27
C ARG A 487 -33.51 34.12 -8.64
N ALA A 488 -33.10 32.86 -8.79
CA ALA A 488 -33.35 32.12 -10.02
C ALA A 488 -33.65 30.64 -9.69
N SER A 489 -34.50 30.03 -10.53
CA SER A 489 -34.84 28.60 -10.38
C SER A 489 -34.85 27.93 -11.75
N VAL A 490 -34.21 26.76 -11.83
CA VAL A 490 -34.19 25.96 -13.06
C VAL A 490 -34.46 24.50 -12.71
N THR A 491 -35.42 23.90 -13.46
CA THR A 491 -35.76 22.48 -13.37
C THR A 491 -35.55 21.81 -14.71
N VAL A 492 -34.73 20.76 -14.72
CA VAL A 492 -34.34 20.02 -15.94
C VAL A 492 -34.64 18.54 -15.76
N PRO A 493 -35.68 17.99 -16.47
CA PRO A 493 -35.86 16.55 -16.50
C PRO A 493 -34.95 15.90 -17.56
N THR A 494 -34.42 14.72 -17.25
CA THR A 494 -33.66 13.87 -18.18
C THR A 494 -34.31 12.50 -18.23
N LEU A 495 -34.73 12.07 -19.41
CA LEU A 495 -35.20 10.72 -19.67
C LEU A 495 -34.10 9.93 -20.34
N SER A 496 -33.85 8.72 -19.88
CA SER A 496 -32.91 7.80 -20.52
C SER A 496 -33.45 6.38 -20.63
N LEU A 497 -32.97 5.67 -21.65
CA LEU A 497 -33.24 4.25 -21.89
C LEU A 497 -31.95 3.57 -22.27
N ASP A 498 -31.40 2.77 -21.37
CA ASP A 498 -30.19 1.97 -21.57
C ASP A 498 -30.56 0.52 -21.83
N GLY A 499 -29.97 -0.09 -22.84
CA GLY A 499 -30.25 -1.47 -23.18
C GLY A 499 -29.06 -2.15 -23.81
N GLY A 500 -28.94 -3.43 -23.53
CA GLY A 500 -27.89 -4.26 -24.08
C GLY A 500 -28.31 -5.71 -24.21
N VAL A 501 -27.68 -6.40 -25.16
CA VAL A 501 -27.90 -7.83 -25.41
C VAL A 501 -26.55 -8.50 -25.49
N VAL A 502 -26.44 -9.73 -25.03
CA VAL A 502 -25.22 -10.55 -25.12
C VAL A 502 -25.53 -11.77 -25.99
N PHE A 503 -24.88 -11.85 -27.13
CA PHE A 503 -24.87 -13.04 -27.96
C PHE A 503 -23.61 -13.85 -27.66
N GLU A 504 -23.78 -15.12 -27.46
CA GLU A 504 -22.69 -16.06 -27.21
C GLU A 504 -22.59 -17.08 -28.34
N ALA A 505 -21.38 -17.35 -28.81
CA ALA A 505 -21.08 -18.36 -29.80
C ALA A 505 -19.99 -19.29 -29.30
N ASP A 506 -20.30 -20.59 -29.24
CA ASP A 506 -19.31 -21.64 -28.98
C ASP A 506 -18.55 -21.92 -30.25
N ARG A 507 -17.22 -21.87 -30.21
CA ARG A 507 -16.31 -22.16 -31.30
C ARG A 507 -15.38 -23.35 -30.96
N GLY A 508 -15.97 -24.45 -30.52
CA GLY A 508 -15.24 -25.60 -30.03
C GLY A 508 -14.67 -25.38 -28.63
N LEU A 509 -13.35 -25.27 -28.53
CA LEU A 509 -12.66 -25.05 -27.23
C LEU A 509 -12.62 -23.57 -26.81
N SER A 510 -13.19 -22.65 -27.61
CA SER A 510 -13.21 -21.22 -27.31
C SER A 510 -14.62 -20.68 -27.36
N LYS A 511 -14.87 -19.58 -26.64
CA LYS A 511 -16.13 -18.84 -26.65
C LYS A 511 -15.91 -17.44 -27.16
N GLN A 512 -16.91 -16.92 -27.89
CA GLN A 512 -16.94 -15.53 -28.32
C GLN A 512 -18.27 -14.91 -27.89
N THR A 513 -18.21 -13.70 -27.34
CA THR A 513 -19.40 -12.87 -27.10
C THR A 513 -19.46 -11.74 -28.10
N LEU A 514 -20.67 -11.30 -28.39
CA LEU A 514 -20.99 -10.07 -29.11
C LEU A 514 -22.04 -9.31 -28.30
N GLU A 515 -21.68 -8.10 -27.86
CA GLU A 515 -22.40 -7.34 -26.85
C GLU A 515 -22.79 -5.95 -27.39
N PRO A 516 -23.84 -5.84 -28.23
CA PRO A 516 -24.38 -4.54 -28.60
C PRO A 516 -25.07 -3.87 -27.42
N ARG A 517 -24.80 -2.57 -27.24
CA ARG A 517 -25.38 -1.72 -26.21
C ARG A 517 -25.84 -0.42 -26.84
N PHE A 518 -26.96 0.10 -26.37
CA PHE A 518 -27.42 1.43 -26.74
C PHE A 518 -27.88 2.21 -25.51
N LEU A 519 -27.73 3.53 -25.57
CA LEU A 519 -28.32 4.47 -24.64
C LEU A 519 -29.01 5.58 -25.41
N PHE A 520 -30.32 5.71 -25.22
CA PHE A 520 -31.06 6.91 -25.61
C PHE A 520 -31.15 7.85 -24.42
N ALA A 521 -30.88 9.14 -24.61
CA ALA A 521 -31.01 10.17 -23.57
C ALA A 521 -31.67 11.42 -24.17
N GLN A 522 -32.63 12.00 -23.45
CA GLN A 522 -33.31 13.23 -23.82
C GLN A 522 -33.38 14.19 -22.62
N THR A 523 -32.78 15.38 -22.78
CA THR A 523 -32.78 16.49 -21.84
C THR A 523 -33.27 17.75 -22.58
N PRO A 524 -34.38 18.37 -22.19
CA PRO A 524 -34.85 19.58 -22.85
C PRO A 524 -33.94 20.77 -22.51
N TYR A 525 -33.79 21.69 -23.45
CA TYR A 525 -33.08 22.94 -23.20
C TYR A 525 -33.78 23.78 -22.12
N ARG A 526 -33.01 24.31 -21.22
CA ARG A 526 -33.41 25.31 -20.23
C ARG A 526 -32.29 26.38 -20.17
N LYS A 527 -32.70 27.63 -20.16
CA LYS A 527 -31.79 28.77 -20.08
C LYS A 527 -31.03 28.76 -18.75
N GLN A 528 -29.74 28.74 -18.82
CA GLN A 528 -28.84 28.66 -17.67
C GLN A 528 -27.72 29.72 -17.73
N ASP A 529 -27.61 30.46 -18.85
CA ASP A 529 -26.62 31.51 -19.00
C ASP A 529 -26.86 32.65 -18.03
N GLY A 530 -25.78 33.20 -17.48
CA GLY A 530 -25.81 34.23 -16.45
C GLY A 530 -26.00 33.72 -15.03
N LEU A 531 -26.32 32.43 -14.83
CA LEU A 531 -26.30 31.80 -13.50
C LEU A 531 -24.91 31.48 -13.05
N PRO A 532 -24.63 31.46 -11.74
CA PRO A 532 -23.32 31.04 -11.22
C PRO A 532 -22.94 29.62 -11.66
N ASN A 533 -21.66 29.38 -11.80
CA ASN A 533 -21.09 28.03 -11.92
C ASN A 533 -20.12 27.79 -10.79
N TYR A 534 -20.58 27.17 -9.72
CA TYR A 534 -19.78 26.90 -8.52
C TYR A 534 -19.00 25.59 -8.62
N ASP A 535 -19.61 24.54 -9.22
CA ASP A 535 -19.08 23.17 -9.14
C ASP A 535 -19.20 22.36 -10.43
N SER A 536 -19.75 22.92 -11.53
CA SER A 536 -19.91 22.14 -12.74
C SER A 536 -18.68 22.25 -13.64
N GLY A 537 -18.30 21.09 -14.19
CA GLY A 537 -17.22 20.90 -15.16
C GLY A 537 -17.63 19.94 -16.26
N GLU A 538 -16.92 19.99 -17.38
CA GLU A 538 -17.12 19.03 -18.46
C GLU A 538 -16.67 17.64 -18.03
N THR A 539 -17.52 16.62 -18.29
CA THR A 539 -17.14 15.23 -18.08
C THR A 539 -16.25 14.79 -19.23
N ASP A 540 -15.13 14.17 -18.91
CA ASP A 540 -14.22 13.64 -19.90
C ASP A 540 -14.91 12.62 -20.80
N PHE A 541 -14.88 12.83 -22.11
CA PHE A 541 -15.52 11.98 -23.08
C PHE A 541 -14.61 10.80 -23.44
N ASN A 542 -14.99 9.61 -22.98
CA ASN A 542 -14.24 8.38 -23.17
C ASN A 542 -15.14 7.14 -23.12
N LEU A 543 -14.60 5.93 -23.29
CA LEU A 543 -15.36 4.68 -23.29
C LEU A 543 -16.13 4.40 -21.99
N SER A 544 -15.68 4.93 -20.85
CA SER A 544 -16.39 4.75 -19.57
C SER A 544 -17.53 5.74 -19.41
N SER A 545 -17.42 6.93 -19.95
CA SER A 545 -18.39 8.02 -19.82
C SER A 545 -19.37 8.14 -21.00
N ILE A 546 -19.09 7.51 -22.16
CA ILE A 546 -19.92 7.63 -23.37
C ILE A 546 -21.38 7.21 -23.15
N TYR A 547 -21.62 6.26 -22.23
CA TYR A 547 -22.98 5.82 -21.83
C TYR A 547 -23.52 6.62 -20.64
N SER A 548 -22.90 7.76 -20.26
CA SER A 548 -23.53 8.70 -19.35
C SER A 548 -24.54 9.58 -20.10
N PRO A 549 -25.75 9.77 -19.58
CA PRO A 549 -26.69 10.74 -20.14
C PRO A 549 -26.28 12.20 -19.85
N TYR A 550 -25.24 12.42 -19.01
CA TYR A 550 -24.79 13.73 -18.54
C TYR A 550 -23.45 14.08 -19.17
N ALA A 551 -23.38 15.26 -19.79
CA ALA A 551 -22.13 15.79 -20.35
C ALA A 551 -21.31 16.61 -19.33
N PHE A 552 -21.96 17.06 -18.25
CA PHE A 552 -21.35 17.84 -17.19
C PHE A 552 -21.45 17.14 -15.85
N SER A 553 -20.45 17.34 -15.01
CA SER A 553 -20.47 17.01 -13.59
C SER A 553 -21.02 18.19 -12.78
N GLY A 554 -21.21 18.01 -11.47
CA GLY A 554 -21.74 19.05 -10.58
C GLY A 554 -23.23 19.33 -10.76
N ASN A 555 -23.68 20.46 -10.23
CA ASN A 555 -25.10 20.78 -10.13
C ASN A 555 -25.50 22.08 -10.82
N ASP A 556 -24.55 22.90 -11.34
CA ASP A 556 -24.85 24.23 -11.87
C ASP A 556 -25.15 24.27 -13.36
N ARG A 557 -24.59 23.31 -14.12
CA ARG A 557 -24.82 23.23 -15.57
C ARG A 557 -25.31 21.84 -15.93
N ILE A 558 -26.39 21.78 -16.73
CA ILE A 558 -26.93 20.55 -17.29
C ILE A 558 -27.08 20.75 -18.79
N ALA A 559 -26.33 19.93 -19.55
CA ALA A 559 -26.40 19.95 -20.99
C ALA A 559 -27.78 19.49 -21.47
N ASP A 560 -28.37 20.23 -22.42
CA ASP A 560 -29.51 19.75 -23.16
C ASP A 560 -29.06 18.82 -24.28
N GLY A 561 -30.02 18.07 -24.86
CA GLY A 561 -29.76 17.22 -26.00
C GLY A 561 -30.74 16.09 -26.16
N ARG A 562 -30.71 15.50 -27.34
CA ARG A 562 -31.37 14.24 -27.66
C ARG A 562 -30.34 13.36 -28.34
N ASN A 563 -29.83 12.35 -27.62
CA ASN A 563 -28.69 11.58 -28.05
C ASN A 563 -29.02 10.09 -28.09
N VAL A 564 -28.43 9.38 -29.06
CA VAL A 564 -28.37 7.93 -29.11
C VAL A 564 -26.88 7.54 -29.09
N THR A 565 -26.45 6.83 -28.06
CA THR A 565 -25.12 6.22 -28.02
C THR A 565 -25.27 4.76 -28.41
N MET A 566 -24.46 4.31 -29.35
CA MET A 566 -24.39 2.92 -29.77
C MET A 566 -22.97 2.42 -29.58
N GLY A 567 -22.86 1.17 -29.13
CA GLY A 567 -21.54 0.52 -29.02
C GLY A 567 -21.66 -0.98 -29.20
N LEU A 568 -20.56 -1.56 -29.58
CA LEU A 568 -20.40 -2.98 -29.78
C LEU A 568 -19.13 -3.43 -29.15
N THR A 569 -19.23 -4.41 -28.23
CA THR A 569 -18.08 -5.10 -27.65
C THR A 569 -18.08 -6.54 -28.11
N SER A 570 -16.93 -7.06 -28.48
CA SER A 570 -16.75 -8.48 -28.71
C SER A 570 -15.59 -9.00 -27.86
N ARG A 571 -15.80 -10.16 -27.21
CA ARG A 571 -14.81 -10.79 -26.33
C ARG A 571 -14.55 -12.22 -26.79
N TRP A 572 -13.32 -12.64 -26.69
CA TRP A 572 -12.88 -13.99 -27.01
C TRP A 572 -12.24 -14.64 -25.78
N PHE A 573 -12.72 -15.82 -25.45
CA PHE A 573 -12.27 -16.60 -24.31
C PHE A 573 -11.62 -17.89 -24.82
N ASN A 574 -10.54 -18.32 -24.19
CA ASN A 574 -9.91 -19.60 -24.46
C ASN A 574 -10.66 -20.75 -23.76
N GLU A 575 -10.18 -21.99 -23.94
CA GLU A 575 -10.72 -23.21 -23.34
C GLU A 575 -10.80 -23.18 -21.80
N ASN A 576 -9.95 -22.42 -21.14
CA ASN A 576 -9.92 -22.23 -19.69
C ASN A 576 -10.84 -21.11 -19.22
N GLY A 577 -11.65 -20.51 -20.09
CA GLY A 577 -12.54 -19.38 -19.76
C GLY A 577 -11.83 -18.06 -19.55
N ARG A 578 -10.52 -17.95 -19.85
CA ARG A 578 -9.76 -16.70 -19.76
C ARG A 578 -10.02 -15.84 -21.00
N GLU A 579 -10.31 -14.55 -20.79
CA GLU A 579 -10.40 -13.57 -21.87
C GLU A 579 -9.02 -13.32 -22.49
N VAL A 580 -8.90 -13.65 -23.78
CA VAL A 580 -7.67 -13.50 -24.56
C VAL A 580 -7.69 -12.21 -25.36
N PHE A 581 -8.84 -11.83 -25.88
CA PHE A 581 -8.99 -10.63 -26.70
C PHE A 581 -10.34 -9.99 -26.45
N ASN A 582 -10.38 -8.67 -26.43
CA ASN A 582 -11.61 -7.88 -26.52
C ASN A 582 -11.41 -6.67 -27.40
N VAL A 583 -12.47 -6.24 -28.03
CA VAL A 583 -12.52 -5.00 -28.81
C VAL A 583 -13.87 -4.34 -28.58
N THR A 584 -13.86 -3.03 -28.40
CA THR A 584 -15.05 -2.19 -28.21
C THR A 584 -14.98 -1.02 -29.18
N ALA A 585 -16.08 -0.74 -29.85
CA ALA A 585 -16.28 0.49 -30.60
C ALA A 585 -17.57 1.15 -30.14
N ALA A 586 -17.55 2.45 -29.93
CA ALA A 586 -18.75 3.19 -29.52
C ALA A 586 -18.77 4.60 -30.10
N GLN A 587 -19.98 5.10 -30.38
CA GLN A 587 -20.19 6.43 -30.90
C GLN A 587 -21.55 7.00 -30.44
N ARG A 588 -21.62 8.32 -30.30
CA ARG A 588 -22.84 9.05 -29.97
C ARG A 588 -23.35 9.82 -31.17
N LEU A 589 -24.63 9.60 -31.50
CA LEU A 589 -25.39 10.37 -32.49
C LEU A 589 -26.22 11.43 -31.76
N ARG A 590 -26.01 12.71 -32.06
CA ARG A 590 -26.86 13.82 -31.60
C ARG A 590 -28.04 14.00 -32.59
N LEU A 591 -29.24 13.77 -32.12
CA LEU A 591 -30.45 13.97 -32.89
C LEU A 591 -30.95 15.43 -32.89
N ARG A 592 -30.37 16.25 -32.01
CA ARG A 592 -30.66 17.66 -31.82
C ARG A 592 -29.39 18.40 -31.45
N ASP A 593 -29.25 19.68 -31.86
CA ASP A 593 -28.19 20.56 -31.46
C ASP A 593 -28.22 20.77 -29.95
N GLN A 594 -27.02 20.85 -29.32
CA GLN A 594 -26.87 21.13 -27.92
C GLN A 594 -26.56 22.64 -27.74
N PHE A 595 -27.49 23.31 -27.05
CA PHE A 595 -27.41 24.76 -26.86
C PHE A 595 -26.70 25.16 -25.57
N GLN A 596 -26.76 24.32 -24.54
CA GLN A 596 -26.15 24.62 -23.26
C GLN A 596 -24.73 24.09 -23.19
N GLY A 597 -23.75 25.01 -23.12
CA GLY A 597 -22.36 24.72 -22.79
C GLY A 597 -22.05 24.87 -21.31
N ILE A 598 -20.78 24.64 -20.94
CA ILE A 598 -20.31 24.81 -19.55
C ILE A 598 -20.09 26.29 -19.21
N ALA A 599 -19.57 27.06 -20.15
CA ALA A 599 -19.41 28.51 -20.03
C ALA A 599 -20.61 29.25 -20.61
N ASP A 600 -20.86 30.45 -20.10
CA ASP A 600 -21.88 31.34 -20.63
C ASP A 600 -21.53 31.75 -22.07
N GLY A 601 -22.51 31.70 -22.97
CA GLY A 601 -22.29 32.03 -24.39
C GLY A 601 -21.44 31.03 -25.16
N ALA A 602 -21.22 29.83 -24.63
CA ALA A 602 -20.51 28.77 -25.35
C ALA A 602 -21.13 28.48 -26.71
N ALA A 603 -20.32 28.13 -27.70
CA ALA A 603 -20.82 27.82 -29.04
C ALA A 603 -21.76 26.63 -29.03
N VAL A 604 -22.85 26.73 -29.81
CA VAL A 604 -23.82 25.64 -29.99
C VAL A 604 -23.13 24.46 -30.67
N GLN A 605 -23.22 23.28 -30.08
CA GLN A 605 -22.71 22.07 -30.70
C GLN A 605 -23.69 21.55 -31.76
N THR A 606 -23.33 21.70 -33.01
CA THR A 606 -24.13 21.28 -34.16
C THR A 606 -23.70 19.96 -34.79
N GLU A 607 -22.53 19.47 -34.44
CA GLU A 607 -21.99 18.20 -34.90
C GLU A 607 -22.90 17.04 -34.52
N ARG A 608 -23.33 16.27 -35.54
CA ARG A 608 -24.25 15.16 -35.35
C ARG A 608 -23.61 13.92 -34.76
N LEU A 609 -22.39 13.64 -35.13
CA LEU A 609 -21.65 12.47 -34.67
C LEU A 609 -20.54 12.91 -33.70
N SER A 610 -20.41 12.23 -32.60
CA SER A 610 -19.25 12.40 -31.76
C SER A 610 -18.02 11.72 -32.37
N ASP A 611 -16.87 11.95 -31.79
CA ASP A 611 -15.68 11.12 -32.06
C ASP A 611 -16.03 9.64 -31.89
N VAL A 612 -15.41 8.80 -32.73
CA VAL A 612 -15.47 7.35 -32.55
C VAL A 612 -14.51 6.93 -31.44
N LEU A 613 -15.01 6.22 -30.46
CA LEU A 613 -14.21 5.65 -29.40
C LEU A 613 -13.92 4.18 -29.70
N LEU A 614 -12.66 3.82 -29.72
CA LEU A 614 -12.16 2.47 -29.91
C LEU A 614 -11.39 2.04 -28.67
N GLY A 615 -11.55 0.79 -28.27
CA GLY A 615 -10.78 0.24 -27.15
C GLY A 615 -10.61 -1.25 -27.30
N GLY A 616 -9.62 -1.80 -26.64
CA GLY A 616 -9.41 -3.24 -26.65
C GLY A 616 -8.24 -3.68 -25.82
N ALA A 617 -8.21 -4.97 -25.55
CA ALA A 617 -7.09 -5.64 -24.90
C ALA A 617 -6.80 -6.97 -25.59
N TYR A 618 -5.54 -7.34 -25.66
CA TYR A 618 -5.05 -8.60 -26.20
C TYR A 618 -4.05 -9.23 -25.26
N ASN A 619 -4.37 -10.42 -24.77
CA ASN A 619 -3.56 -11.21 -23.83
C ASN A 619 -3.16 -12.54 -24.49
N PRO A 620 -2.19 -12.55 -25.43
CA PRO A 620 -1.82 -13.74 -26.18
C PRO A 620 -1.28 -14.87 -25.30
N SER A 621 -0.76 -14.53 -24.15
CA SER A 621 -0.26 -15.46 -23.13
C SER A 621 -0.32 -14.82 -21.73
N ASP A 622 0.00 -15.57 -20.69
CA ASP A 622 0.11 -15.04 -19.33
C ASP A 622 1.25 -14.03 -19.18
N ARG A 623 2.17 -14.02 -20.14
CA ARG A 623 3.36 -13.17 -20.14
C ARG A 623 3.15 -11.81 -20.81
N TRP A 624 2.18 -11.69 -21.70
CA TRP A 624 1.94 -10.49 -22.50
C TRP A 624 0.55 -9.93 -22.27
N ARG A 625 0.48 -8.63 -22.08
CA ARG A 625 -0.74 -7.85 -22.09
C ARG A 625 -0.55 -6.62 -22.97
N LEU A 626 -1.40 -6.47 -23.92
CA LEU A 626 -1.51 -5.29 -24.78
C LEU A 626 -2.89 -4.68 -24.56
N ASP A 627 -2.99 -3.42 -24.26
CA ASP A 627 -4.25 -2.72 -24.12
C ASP A 627 -4.16 -1.31 -24.68
N GLY A 628 -5.28 -0.79 -25.17
CA GLY A 628 -5.31 0.56 -25.68
C GLY A 628 -6.71 1.08 -25.92
N VAL A 629 -6.80 2.40 -25.96
CA VAL A 629 -7.98 3.15 -26.34
C VAL A 629 -7.59 4.27 -27.30
N ALA A 630 -8.46 4.58 -28.24
CA ALA A 630 -8.28 5.65 -29.19
C ALA A 630 -9.60 6.40 -29.39
N GLN A 631 -9.49 7.70 -29.56
CA GLN A 631 -10.58 8.61 -29.90
C GLN A 631 -10.26 9.23 -31.25
N LEU A 632 -11.13 9.02 -32.22
CA LEU A 632 -10.99 9.49 -33.60
C LEU A 632 -12.04 10.53 -33.90
N ASP A 633 -11.60 11.74 -34.18
CA ASP A 633 -12.42 12.81 -34.73
C ASP A 633 -12.67 12.50 -36.22
N GLN A 634 -13.95 12.37 -36.61
CA GLN A 634 -14.31 12.01 -37.98
C GLN A 634 -14.22 13.18 -38.97
N ASP A 635 -14.42 14.40 -38.49
CA ASP A 635 -14.42 15.59 -39.34
C ASP A 635 -13.00 15.93 -39.79
N THR A 636 -12.04 15.82 -38.92
CA THR A 636 -10.61 16.06 -39.23
C THR A 636 -9.88 14.79 -39.61
N ASN A 637 -10.45 13.61 -39.39
CA ASN A 637 -9.87 12.28 -39.57
C ASN A 637 -8.54 12.14 -38.78
N ARG A 638 -8.50 12.69 -37.57
CA ARG A 638 -7.32 12.67 -36.68
C ARG A 638 -7.65 12.06 -35.33
N TYR A 639 -6.67 11.39 -34.76
CA TYR A 639 -6.77 10.96 -33.37
C TYR A 639 -6.65 12.17 -32.45
N THR A 640 -7.67 12.38 -31.61
CA THR A 640 -7.67 13.40 -30.56
C THR A 640 -7.03 12.89 -29.29
N ARG A 641 -7.25 11.61 -28.97
CA ARG A 641 -6.63 10.91 -27.83
C ARG A 641 -6.26 9.48 -28.20
N VAL A 642 -5.10 9.06 -27.73
CA VAL A 642 -4.64 7.67 -27.81
C VAL A 642 -3.96 7.30 -26.52
N THR A 643 -4.29 6.12 -25.98
CA THR A 643 -3.49 5.48 -24.95
C THR A 643 -3.25 4.05 -25.39
N ALA A 644 -2.01 3.65 -25.50
CA ALA A 644 -1.63 2.26 -25.80
C ALA A 644 -0.59 1.79 -24.79
N ARG A 645 -0.73 0.58 -24.31
CA ARG A 645 0.18 -0.03 -23.34
C ARG A 645 0.53 -1.45 -23.76
N ALA A 646 1.79 -1.80 -23.64
CA ALA A 646 2.30 -3.16 -23.78
C ALA A 646 3.06 -3.54 -22.51
N THR A 647 2.69 -4.64 -21.87
CA THR A 647 3.38 -5.15 -20.69
C THR A 647 3.85 -6.58 -20.95
N TYR A 648 5.13 -6.82 -20.70
CA TYR A 648 5.75 -8.13 -20.76
C TYR A 648 6.21 -8.57 -19.37
N HIS A 649 5.72 -9.71 -18.90
CA HIS A 649 6.01 -10.25 -17.58
C HIS A 649 6.25 -11.77 -17.67
N PRO A 650 7.47 -12.18 -18.02
CA PRO A 650 7.78 -13.61 -18.27
C PRO A 650 7.90 -14.46 -17.01
N GLY A 651 8.04 -13.86 -15.85
CA GLY A 651 8.19 -14.55 -14.55
C GLY A 651 8.45 -13.57 -13.42
N SER A 652 8.71 -14.11 -12.25
CA SER A 652 8.97 -13.33 -11.03
C SER A 652 10.13 -12.36 -11.20
N TYR A 653 9.98 -11.15 -10.68
CA TYR A 653 10.97 -10.06 -10.72
C TYR A 653 11.35 -9.60 -12.15
N ARG A 654 10.55 -9.95 -13.15
CA ARG A 654 10.76 -9.58 -14.55
C ARG A 654 9.51 -8.90 -15.08
N THR A 655 9.57 -7.62 -15.29
CA THR A 655 8.49 -6.85 -15.91
C THR A 655 9.08 -5.73 -16.76
N VAL A 656 8.49 -5.51 -17.93
CA VAL A 656 8.74 -4.35 -18.78
C VAL A 656 7.39 -3.85 -19.27
N SER A 657 7.14 -2.56 -19.14
CA SER A 657 5.93 -1.92 -19.65
C SER A 657 6.31 -0.72 -20.50
N LEU A 658 5.69 -0.60 -21.66
CA LEU A 658 5.77 0.54 -22.54
C LEU A 658 4.36 1.11 -22.69
N ALA A 659 4.20 2.41 -22.46
CA ALA A 659 2.94 3.10 -22.69
C ALA A 659 3.16 4.34 -23.54
N TYR A 660 2.22 4.61 -24.43
CA TYR A 660 2.12 5.82 -25.23
C TYR A 660 0.80 6.53 -24.93
N ARG A 661 0.84 7.82 -24.70
CA ARG A 661 -0.32 8.66 -24.45
C ARG A 661 -0.26 9.90 -25.30
N LEU A 662 -1.30 10.12 -26.08
CA LEU A 662 -1.50 11.30 -26.88
C LEU A 662 -2.79 12.00 -26.43
N GLN A 663 -2.71 13.26 -26.13
CA GLN A 663 -3.82 14.20 -26.11
C GLN A 663 -3.44 15.36 -27.04
N ARG A 664 -4.07 15.39 -28.20
CA ARG A 664 -3.70 16.31 -29.29
C ARG A 664 -3.70 17.76 -28.79
N ASP A 665 -2.69 18.51 -29.23
CA ASP A 665 -2.45 19.91 -28.88
C ASP A 665 -2.27 20.20 -27.37
N VAL A 666 -2.21 19.15 -26.54
CA VAL A 666 -1.99 19.26 -25.09
C VAL A 666 -0.73 18.52 -24.66
N SER A 667 -0.63 17.22 -24.95
CA SER A 667 0.50 16.42 -24.51
C SER A 667 0.70 15.14 -25.32
N GLU A 668 1.95 14.76 -25.49
CA GLU A 668 2.35 13.50 -26.09
C GLU A 668 3.46 12.88 -25.25
N LEU A 669 3.19 11.71 -24.66
CA LEU A 669 4.04 11.11 -23.63
C LEU A 669 4.39 9.67 -23.97
N TRP A 670 5.65 9.32 -23.77
CA TRP A 670 6.16 7.96 -23.77
C TRP A 670 6.58 7.56 -22.36
N ASP A 671 6.09 6.43 -21.88
CA ASP A 671 6.37 5.92 -20.54
C ASP A 671 6.94 4.49 -20.66
N VAL A 672 8.16 4.31 -20.17
CA VAL A 672 8.83 3.00 -20.12
C VAL A 672 9.13 2.68 -18.67
N SER A 673 8.69 1.50 -18.21
CA SER A 673 9.01 1.04 -16.86
C SER A 673 9.48 -0.40 -16.85
N TRP A 674 10.37 -0.73 -15.92
CA TRP A 674 10.96 -2.08 -15.85
C TRP A 674 11.43 -2.44 -14.43
N GLN A 675 11.42 -3.74 -14.16
CA GLN A 675 12.21 -4.42 -13.14
C GLN A 675 12.81 -5.65 -13.79
N TRP A 676 14.14 -5.79 -13.82
CA TRP A 676 14.78 -6.90 -14.47
C TRP A 676 16.07 -7.33 -13.77
N PRO A 677 16.28 -8.66 -13.54
CA PRO A 677 17.55 -9.18 -13.03
C PRO A 677 18.62 -9.07 -14.12
N LEU A 678 19.69 -8.31 -13.85
CA LEU A 678 20.79 -8.14 -14.82
C LEU A 678 21.58 -9.42 -15.07
N ASN A 679 21.56 -10.35 -14.13
CA ASN A 679 22.21 -11.64 -14.26
C ASN A 679 21.68 -12.46 -15.45
N ASP A 680 20.46 -12.23 -15.88
CA ASP A 680 19.89 -12.86 -17.09
C ASP A 680 20.72 -12.54 -18.35
N LEU A 681 21.42 -11.40 -18.40
CA LEU A 681 22.23 -10.99 -19.56
C LEU A 681 23.43 -11.89 -19.81
N TRP A 682 23.91 -12.56 -18.77
CA TRP A 682 25.02 -13.53 -18.87
C TRP A 682 24.59 -14.96 -18.56
N GLY A 683 23.27 -15.24 -18.69
CA GLY A 683 22.72 -16.60 -18.68
C GLY A 683 22.41 -17.18 -17.31
N ASP A 684 22.54 -16.41 -16.23
CA ASP A 684 22.17 -16.83 -14.88
C ASP A 684 20.74 -16.39 -14.55
N ALA A 685 19.75 -17.23 -14.87
CA ALA A 685 18.35 -16.95 -14.63
C ALA A 685 17.93 -17.02 -13.15
N GLY A 686 18.72 -17.65 -12.29
CA GLY A 686 18.40 -17.89 -10.88
C GLY A 686 17.27 -18.88 -10.68
N SER A 687 16.92 -19.09 -9.41
CA SER A 687 15.80 -19.92 -8.98
C SER A 687 14.79 -19.05 -8.24
N ASP A 688 13.52 -19.12 -8.60
CA ASP A 688 12.46 -18.43 -7.87
C ASP A 688 12.29 -19.04 -6.47
N LEU A 689 12.67 -18.31 -5.45
CA LEU A 689 12.58 -18.73 -4.04
C LEU A 689 11.22 -18.40 -3.42
N GLY A 690 10.29 -17.82 -4.19
CA GLY A 690 8.98 -17.38 -3.77
C GLY A 690 8.90 -15.87 -3.52
N GLN A 691 7.69 -15.42 -3.22
CA GLN A 691 7.41 -14.01 -3.00
C GLN A 691 8.25 -13.45 -1.84
N GLY A 692 8.95 -12.34 -2.07
CA GLY A 692 9.80 -11.69 -1.06
C GLY A 692 11.06 -12.50 -0.70
N ARG A 693 11.53 -13.42 -1.55
CA ARG A 693 12.77 -14.18 -1.35
C ARG A 693 13.78 -14.02 -2.49
N GLY A 694 13.39 -13.32 -3.55
CA GLY A 694 14.24 -13.08 -4.72
C GLY A 694 14.46 -14.31 -5.60
N LEU A 695 15.47 -14.24 -6.47
CA LEU A 695 15.86 -15.31 -7.41
C LEU A 695 17.15 -16.02 -7.01
N GLY A 696 17.55 -15.94 -5.76
CA GLY A 696 18.86 -16.39 -5.25
C GLY A 696 19.91 -15.26 -5.29
N ALA A 697 20.88 -15.34 -4.41
CA ALA A 697 21.94 -14.36 -4.25
C ALA A 697 23.32 -14.97 -4.62
N PRO A 698 24.31 -14.18 -5.09
CA PRO A 698 24.26 -12.72 -5.30
C PRO A 698 23.61 -12.33 -6.64
N ARG A 699 22.83 -11.23 -6.68
CA ARG A 699 22.11 -10.84 -7.89
C ARG A 699 21.87 -9.34 -8.00
N TRP A 700 22.07 -8.81 -9.20
CA TRP A 700 21.76 -7.43 -9.55
C TRP A 700 20.40 -7.31 -10.24
N TYR A 701 19.66 -6.25 -9.92
CA TYR A 701 18.42 -5.88 -10.61
C TYR A 701 18.53 -4.44 -11.07
N SER A 702 18.05 -4.19 -12.30
CA SER A 702 17.77 -2.84 -12.79
C SER A 702 16.28 -2.57 -12.63
N VAL A 703 15.95 -1.40 -12.10
CA VAL A 703 14.57 -0.96 -11.88
C VAL A 703 14.41 0.46 -12.40
N GLY A 704 13.25 0.79 -12.94
CA GLY A 704 13.04 2.15 -13.34
C GLY A 704 11.74 2.41 -14.07
N ARG A 705 11.46 3.71 -14.21
CA ARG A 705 10.45 4.29 -15.05
C ARG A 705 10.97 5.61 -15.61
N VAL A 706 10.76 5.84 -16.88
CA VAL A 706 11.06 7.09 -17.56
C VAL A 706 9.83 7.53 -18.32
N ASN A 707 9.35 8.72 -18.04
CA ASN A 707 8.26 9.36 -18.73
C ASN A 707 8.82 10.55 -19.55
N TYR A 708 8.77 10.42 -20.86
CA TYR A 708 9.29 11.41 -21.80
C TYR A 708 8.15 12.17 -22.47
N SER A 709 8.16 13.51 -22.35
CA SER A 709 7.26 14.39 -23.06
C SER A 709 7.82 14.71 -24.46
N GLN A 710 7.14 14.18 -25.48
CA GLN A 710 7.45 14.48 -26.89
C GLN A 710 7.09 15.94 -27.22
N THR A 711 6.03 16.46 -26.61
CA THR A 711 5.57 17.85 -26.78
C THR A 711 6.62 18.85 -26.28
N ASP A 712 7.18 18.59 -25.08
CA ASP A 712 8.17 19.48 -24.46
C ASP A 712 9.61 19.12 -24.82
N GLY A 713 9.84 17.98 -25.48
CA GLY A 713 11.18 17.48 -25.84
C GLY A 713 12.06 17.13 -24.63
N ARG A 714 11.47 16.72 -23.49
CA ARG A 714 12.18 16.47 -22.23
C ARG A 714 11.61 15.30 -21.42
N ILE A 715 12.40 14.84 -20.45
CA ILE A 715 11.93 13.89 -19.43
C ILE A 715 11.03 14.65 -18.46
N ALA A 716 9.76 14.26 -18.38
CA ALA A 716 8.77 14.83 -17.48
C ALA A 716 8.97 14.31 -16.04
N ASP A 717 9.13 13.00 -15.87
CA ASP A 717 9.50 12.37 -14.61
C ASP A 717 10.33 11.10 -14.87
N MET A 718 11.20 10.76 -13.93
CA MET A 718 12.05 9.57 -14.01
C MET A 718 12.34 9.04 -12.62
N VAL A 719 12.23 7.72 -12.48
CA VAL A 719 12.75 6.97 -11.34
C VAL A 719 13.59 5.84 -11.93
N THR A 720 14.87 5.76 -11.62
CA THR A 720 15.73 4.67 -12.11
C THR A 720 16.73 4.27 -11.05
N GLY A 721 17.05 2.98 -10.97
CA GLY A 721 17.94 2.51 -9.93
C GLY A 721 18.50 1.12 -10.18
N LEU A 722 19.40 0.78 -9.30
CA LEU A 722 20.00 -0.54 -9.18
C LEU A 722 19.75 -1.10 -7.78
N GLU A 723 19.39 -2.36 -7.73
CA GLU A 723 19.26 -3.12 -6.51
C GLU A 723 20.23 -4.31 -6.56
N TYR A 724 20.94 -4.55 -5.46
CA TYR A 724 21.84 -5.68 -5.32
C TYR A 724 21.42 -6.54 -4.13
N ASP A 725 21.07 -7.79 -4.40
CA ASP A 725 20.73 -8.79 -3.39
C ASP A 725 21.95 -9.68 -3.13
N ALA A 726 22.54 -9.55 -1.97
CA ALA A 726 23.66 -10.37 -1.51
C ALA A 726 23.22 -11.55 -0.62
N GLY A 727 21.92 -11.74 -0.42
CA GLY A 727 21.34 -12.77 0.45
C GLY A 727 21.07 -12.27 1.86
N CYS A 728 22.09 -11.91 2.61
CA CYS A 728 21.93 -11.39 3.97
C CYS A 728 21.92 -9.86 4.07
N TRP A 729 22.07 -9.16 2.97
CA TRP A 729 21.88 -7.72 2.86
C TRP A 729 21.46 -7.32 1.45
N LEU A 730 20.81 -6.18 1.34
CA LEU A 730 20.42 -5.56 0.08
C LEU A 730 20.94 -4.13 0.01
N GLY A 731 21.50 -3.78 -1.13
CA GLY A 731 21.85 -2.40 -1.46
C GLY A 731 20.94 -1.86 -2.55
N ARG A 732 20.42 -0.63 -2.38
CA ARG A 732 19.61 0.06 -3.38
C ARG A 732 20.12 1.47 -3.59
N VAL A 733 20.23 1.88 -4.83
CA VAL A 733 20.50 3.27 -5.22
C VAL A 733 19.46 3.65 -6.26
N VAL A 734 18.67 4.67 -5.99
CA VAL A 734 17.59 5.13 -6.86
C VAL A 734 17.76 6.62 -7.12
N LEU A 735 17.74 6.99 -8.38
CA LEU A 735 17.69 8.38 -8.86
C LEU A 735 16.23 8.70 -9.18
N GLU A 736 15.74 9.77 -8.62
CA GLU A 736 14.40 10.30 -8.86
C GLU A 736 14.52 11.70 -9.44
N ARG A 737 13.77 11.96 -10.51
CA ARG A 737 13.58 13.27 -11.08
C ARG A 737 12.11 13.54 -11.23
N ALA A 738 11.62 14.58 -10.59
CA ALA A 738 10.23 15.03 -10.69
C ALA A 738 10.18 16.48 -11.14
N GLN A 739 9.44 16.75 -12.20
CA GLN A 739 9.23 18.11 -12.68
C GLN A 739 8.33 18.88 -11.70
N THR A 740 8.78 20.03 -11.21
CA THR A 740 8.06 20.88 -10.27
C THR A 740 7.40 22.08 -10.93
N SER A 741 7.97 22.56 -12.04
CA SER A 741 7.40 23.62 -12.86
C SER A 741 7.82 23.45 -14.33
N ALA A 742 7.42 24.38 -15.18
CA ALA A 742 7.82 24.37 -16.61
C ALA A 742 9.35 24.39 -16.80
N SER A 743 10.10 24.96 -15.88
CA SER A 743 11.56 25.17 -15.97
C SER A 743 12.37 24.42 -14.92
N GLU A 744 11.75 23.92 -13.85
CA GLU A 744 12.44 23.35 -12.70
C GLU A 744 12.09 21.88 -12.48
N ALA A 745 13.08 21.11 -12.06
CA ALA A 745 12.92 19.73 -11.64
C ALA A 745 13.61 19.49 -10.30
N ASN A 746 13.02 18.65 -9.47
CA ASN A 746 13.64 18.15 -8.25
C ASN A 746 14.34 16.83 -8.56
N ASP A 747 15.66 16.82 -8.39
CA ASP A 747 16.51 15.65 -8.58
C ASP A 747 16.96 15.12 -7.21
N ARG A 748 16.68 13.84 -6.93
CA ARG A 748 16.99 13.17 -5.66
C ARG A 748 17.77 11.89 -5.88
N ILE A 749 18.70 11.61 -4.97
CA ILE A 749 19.37 10.31 -4.88
C ILE A 749 18.95 9.67 -3.57
N LEU A 750 18.28 8.53 -3.68
CA LEU A 750 17.87 7.72 -2.56
C LEU A 750 18.81 6.53 -2.43
N PHE A 751 19.41 6.37 -1.26
CA PHE A 751 20.28 5.24 -0.95
C PHE A 751 19.69 4.43 0.19
N GLN A 752 19.70 3.10 0.06
CA GLN A 752 19.30 2.18 1.12
C GLN A 752 20.26 1.01 1.22
N LEU A 753 20.65 0.70 2.45
CA LEU A 753 21.31 -0.53 2.83
C LEU A 753 20.42 -1.27 3.84
N GLU A 754 19.92 -2.42 3.45
CA GLU A 754 19.02 -3.26 4.26
C GLU A 754 19.80 -4.49 4.72
N PHE A 755 19.79 -4.74 6.01
CA PHE A 755 20.33 -5.93 6.64
C PHE A 755 19.18 -6.90 6.88
N VAL A 756 19.11 -7.95 6.06
CA VAL A 756 17.96 -8.87 6.04
C VAL A 756 17.73 -9.49 7.40
N GLY A 757 16.53 -9.39 7.94
CA GLY A 757 16.16 -9.90 9.26
C GLY A 757 16.64 -9.03 10.44
N PHE A 758 17.21 -7.84 10.21
CA PHE A 758 17.71 -6.99 11.28
C PHE A 758 17.23 -5.54 11.18
N SER A 759 17.69 -4.76 10.21
CA SER A 759 17.39 -3.33 10.13
C SER A 759 17.76 -2.77 8.74
N ARG A 760 17.45 -1.49 8.51
CA ARG A 760 17.85 -0.76 7.30
C ARG A 760 18.47 0.59 7.66
N VAL A 761 19.33 1.10 6.80
CA VAL A 761 19.97 2.42 6.90
C VAL A 761 19.78 3.13 5.58
N GLY A 762 19.43 4.41 5.61
CA GLY A 762 19.15 5.23 4.45
C GLY A 762 17.65 5.38 4.14
N ALA A 763 17.33 6.00 3.01
CA ALA A 763 15.97 6.23 2.55
C ALA A 763 15.22 4.92 2.27
N ASN A 764 13.89 4.98 2.16
CA ASN A 764 13.08 3.87 1.70
C ASN A 764 12.59 4.12 0.26
N PRO A 765 13.31 3.69 -0.78
CA PRO A 765 12.89 3.88 -2.15
C PRO A 765 11.79 2.91 -2.61
N LEU A 766 11.42 1.93 -1.77
CA LEU A 766 10.48 0.85 -2.15
C LEU A 766 9.09 1.39 -2.49
N GLU A 767 8.60 2.35 -1.72
CA GLU A 767 7.32 3.00 -2.00
C GLU A 767 7.36 3.74 -3.35
N THR A 768 8.40 4.53 -3.58
CA THR A 768 8.61 5.20 -4.87
C THR A 768 8.66 4.20 -6.03
N LEU A 769 9.39 3.09 -5.88
CA LEU A 769 9.49 2.06 -6.91
C LEU A 769 8.15 1.35 -7.16
N SER A 770 7.44 0.96 -6.09
CA SER A 770 6.15 0.26 -6.21
C SER A 770 5.05 1.13 -6.82
N ASN A 771 5.03 2.42 -6.51
CA ASN A 771 4.06 3.37 -7.05
C ASN A 771 4.34 3.72 -8.53
N ASN A 772 5.59 3.65 -8.95
CA ASN A 772 6.01 4.03 -10.30
C ASN A 772 6.14 2.85 -11.27
N ILE A 773 6.43 1.65 -10.80
CA ILE A 773 6.67 0.48 -11.66
C ILE A 773 5.52 -0.52 -11.54
N PRO A 774 4.68 -0.68 -12.58
CA PRO A 774 3.60 -1.66 -12.55
C PRO A 774 4.13 -3.07 -12.31
N ARG A 775 3.53 -3.78 -11.36
CA ARG A 775 3.93 -5.14 -10.95
C ARG A 775 5.35 -5.25 -10.37
N TYR A 776 5.89 -4.17 -9.81
CA TYR A 776 7.12 -4.24 -9.04
C TYR A 776 6.99 -5.26 -7.90
N GLN A 777 8.00 -6.11 -7.73
CA GLN A 777 8.05 -7.12 -6.68
C GLN A 777 9.20 -6.81 -5.71
N TYR A 778 8.89 -6.81 -4.43
CA TYR A 778 9.91 -6.65 -3.38
C TYR A 778 10.85 -7.87 -3.37
N LEU A 779 12.15 -7.63 -3.39
CA LEU A 779 13.18 -8.68 -3.38
C LEU A 779 13.24 -9.44 -2.06
N ARG A 780 12.95 -8.76 -0.95
CA ARG A 780 12.88 -9.33 0.39
C ARG A 780 11.61 -8.85 1.08
N GLN A 781 11.09 -9.69 1.98
CA GLN A 781 9.99 -9.28 2.85
C GLN A 781 10.51 -8.17 3.77
N GLU A 782 9.79 -7.07 3.92
CA GLU A 782 10.20 -5.99 4.83
C GLU A 782 10.39 -6.51 6.25
N VAL A 783 11.53 -6.17 6.84
CA VAL A 783 11.91 -6.59 8.20
C VAL A 783 11.00 -5.97 9.27
N ASN A 784 10.55 -4.77 9.02
CA ASN A 784 9.48 -4.14 9.78
C ASN A 784 8.25 -4.10 8.86
N PRO A 785 7.25 -4.95 9.08
CA PRO A 785 5.97 -4.69 8.47
C PRO A 785 5.62 -3.23 8.80
N PRO A 786 5.07 -2.50 7.85
CA PRO A 786 4.60 -1.15 8.09
C PRO A 786 3.85 -1.17 9.41
N SER A 787 4.13 -0.21 10.27
CA SER A 787 3.46 -0.15 11.56
C SER A 787 1.97 -0.37 11.29
N ARG A 788 1.24 -1.05 12.17
CA ARG A 788 -0.20 -1.32 11.98
C ARG A 788 -0.99 -0.08 11.56
N PHE A 789 -0.41 1.10 11.68
CA PHE A 789 -0.94 2.39 11.26
C PHE A 789 -0.66 2.76 9.80
N GLN A 790 0.25 2.11 9.09
CA GLN A 790 0.42 2.33 7.63
C GLN A 790 -0.69 1.65 6.80
N ASN A 791 -1.41 0.69 7.38
CA ASN A 791 -2.56 0.05 6.75
C ASN A 791 -3.88 0.83 6.94
N TYR A 792 -3.82 2.03 7.50
CA TYR A 792 -4.98 2.93 7.68
C TYR A 792 -4.91 4.19 6.81
N ASP A 793 -3.99 4.23 5.83
CA ASP A 793 -3.92 5.29 4.81
C ASP A 793 -4.89 5.01 3.66
#